data_8de0d6a22bb716be96bd33bb4f5a1656
#
_entry.id   8de0d6a22bb716be96bd33bb4f5a1656
#
_cell.length_a   1.000
_cell.length_b   1.000
_cell.length_c   1.000
_cell.angle_alpha   90.00
_cell.angle_beta   90.00
_cell.angle_gamma   90.00
#
_symmetry.space_group_name_H-M   'P 1'
#
loop_
_entity.id
_entity.type
_entity.pdbx_description
1 polymer ?
#
loop_
_entity_poly.entity_id
_entity_poly.type
_entity_poly.pdbx_seq_one_letter_code
_entity_poly.pdbx_strand_id
1 'polypeptide(L)'
;MCYTFSHVTLLPLRMKNPLLNSGKFWLKTAVTAVIFLVCTAAILYASVYALFSPEQIEASVQNAFSGTGRNIRFSSDIRRSWFPRPTVTLKNVTITQPQSNQTALHIKETHIGLGWSSLWNDYPVIEKWVITGADAVLSRTDDGKWNLQDLLHPSHPTSLNRLIIENSSLHMNIAGQTHIIDNFYLNIRNNGADGRPFKINGSLRRSNQPIQWQGSGVFNASETGWNIPNLLWEASIAEKENKLSADGSGTWTWSSENNSLQADNLSLRTDNPTQNFHLTAQIPHLSLKNNVLNIPSLNGAFTAGKPESQWNGSFKLDKASIRTSVATLDNFEFNASNKNAVHQTNLTLTGPLLWQQNKGLQSSSINLTTLQDTVNRLPNPRFISQLTGSFNWNGKENWQGDIKGTFDRQPLALVFKYQPTEEQTPLLEAGIALQKLSLLPYWDDIQANSGSGYPAILNNGPIPRIDASIKIGNIQIPGLQLDNIETLLNADKEHITLSHFKAGLYGGQTEGGISMANTTPPTYHLQQDAQNVQIRPLLQDLFGFHSFSGNGDAIIDLTARGNNRKQLIQSLQGMLTLNILDGAWKGIDINNILKNGISAQQSSGEHVQTPFHRFTLNSEIDKGISHHINTELFSEHLHIVSNGYTDLNTQELSENLLIRNTLNPSAKPIPIKIRGNVANPSVTLDYNRITHGLNNPKEKQKALEQTLREQWHWLNPERKQADK
;
A
#
# COMPACT_ATOMS: atom_id res chain seq x y z
N MET A 1 -36.07 55.45 25.34
CA MET A 1 -37.08 56.49 25.67
C MET A 1 -37.99 55.97 26.74
N CYS A 2 -37.96 56.61 27.89
CA CYS A 2 -38.85 56.41 29.05
C CYS A 2 -40.32 56.69 28.74
N TYR A 3 -41.22 55.99 29.42
CA TYR A 3 -42.46 56.56 30.08
C TYR A 3 -43.00 55.41 30.93
N THR A 4 -42.83 55.43 32.22
CA THR A 4 -43.48 56.04 33.40
C THR A 4 -44.87 55.44 33.73
N PHE A 5 -44.89 54.88 34.88
CA PHE A 5 -45.93 54.52 35.84
C PHE A 5 -47.24 55.36 35.83
N SER A 6 -48.34 54.66 36.10
CA SER A 6 -49.37 55.26 36.97
C SER A 6 -49.99 54.20 37.88
N HIS A 7 -49.88 54.46 39.14
CA HIS A 7 -50.51 53.79 40.25
C HIS A 7 -52.06 53.94 40.19
N VAL A 8 -52.74 52.81 40.40
CA VAL A 8 -54.17 52.91 40.87
C VAL A 8 -54.26 52.17 42.19
N THR A 9 -54.52 52.94 43.20
CA THR A 9 -54.81 52.55 44.58
C THR A 9 -56.24 51.99 44.66
N LEU A 10 -56.38 50.69 44.99
CA LEU A 10 -57.66 50.08 45.32
C LEU A 10 -57.74 49.86 46.85
N LEU A 11 -58.69 50.51 47.45
CA LEU A 11 -59.12 50.35 48.85
C LEU A 11 -59.60 48.89 49.13
N PRO A 12 -59.36 48.34 50.31
CA PRO A 12 -59.86 47.05 50.72
C PRO A 12 -61.30 47.05 51.17
N LEU A 13 -62.18 46.50 50.40
CA LEU A 13 -63.52 46.12 50.86
C LEU A 13 -63.44 44.85 51.70
N ARG A 14 -63.58 45.06 53.02
CA ARG A 14 -63.63 44.02 54.04
C ARG A 14 -65.06 43.41 54.05
N MET A 15 -65.26 42.34 53.25
CA MET A 15 -66.45 41.52 53.45
C MET A 15 -66.13 40.41 54.48
N LYS A 16 -66.77 40.53 55.61
CA LYS A 16 -66.87 39.46 56.61
C LYS A 16 -67.78 38.37 56.07
N ASN A 17 -67.29 37.21 55.71
CA ASN A 17 -68.07 36.03 55.47
C ASN A 17 -68.07 35.14 56.74
N PRO A 18 -69.18 34.93 57.39
CA PRO A 18 -69.23 34.25 58.69
C PRO A 18 -69.48 32.75 58.62
N LEU A 19 -69.15 32.06 57.46
CA LEU A 19 -69.53 30.62 57.29
C LEU A 19 -68.37 29.63 57.06
N LEU A 20 -67.15 29.97 57.34
CA LEU A 20 -66.03 29.08 57.07
C LEU A 20 -65.24 28.57 58.29
N ASN A 21 -65.90 28.47 59.44
CA ASN A 21 -65.25 28.04 60.67
C ASN A 21 -65.92 26.83 61.32
N SER A 22 -66.12 25.71 60.58
CA SER A 22 -66.36 24.41 61.21
C SER A 22 -65.50 23.32 60.50
N GLY A 23 -64.55 22.73 61.21
CA GLY A 23 -63.76 21.60 60.76
C GLY A 23 -64.57 20.41 60.21
N LYS A 24 -65.85 20.35 60.52
CA LYS A 24 -66.81 19.39 60.00
C LYS A 24 -67.20 19.65 58.54
N PHE A 25 -67.19 20.92 58.08
CA PHE A 25 -67.49 21.23 56.68
C PHE A 25 -66.35 20.83 55.76
N TRP A 26 -65.09 21.16 56.13
CA TRP A 26 -63.93 20.77 55.39
C TRP A 26 -63.74 19.25 55.34
N LEU A 27 -64.03 18.53 56.41
CA LEU A 27 -64.01 17.10 56.44
C LEU A 27 -65.01 16.46 55.48
N LYS A 28 -66.26 17.01 55.46
CA LYS A 28 -67.31 16.50 54.52
C LYS A 28 -66.95 16.82 53.08
N THR A 29 -66.39 18.00 52.75
CA THR A 29 -66.00 18.36 51.41
C THR A 29 -64.78 17.48 50.95
N ALA A 30 -63.84 17.22 51.84
CA ALA A 30 -62.71 16.32 51.57
C ALA A 30 -63.15 14.87 51.34
N VAL A 31 -64.09 14.40 52.18
CA VAL A 31 -64.63 13.01 52.01
C VAL A 31 -65.45 12.90 50.72
N THR A 32 -66.25 13.91 50.37
CA THR A 32 -67.00 13.95 49.09
C THR A 32 -66.08 14.01 47.88
N ALA A 33 -65.02 14.81 47.97
CA ALA A 33 -63.98 14.87 46.91
C ALA A 33 -63.28 13.56 46.77
N VAL A 34 -62.94 12.87 47.87
CA VAL A 34 -62.26 11.50 47.79
C VAL A 34 -63.24 10.46 47.22
N ILE A 35 -64.54 10.49 47.66
CA ILE A 35 -65.58 9.58 47.10
C ILE A 35 -65.76 9.84 45.61
N PHE A 36 -65.83 11.12 45.18
CA PHE A 36 -65.91 11.44 43.75
C PHE A 36 -64.69 10.95 42.95
N LEU A 37 -63.50 11.13 43.51
CA LEU A 37 -62.29 10.69 42.92
C LEU A 37 -62.20 9.14 42.81
N VAL A 38 -62.66 8.42 43.86
CA VAL A 38 -62.74 6.98 43.86
C VAL A 38 -63.82 6.47 42.88
N CYS A 39 -64.99 7.14 42.83
CA CYS A 39 -66.04 6.78 41.86
C CYS A 39 -65.60 7.06 40.43
N THR A 40 -64.93 8.16 40.16
CA THR A 40 -64.36 8.48 38.83
C THR A 40 -63.29 7.48 38.44
N ALA A 41 -62.40 7.11 39.37
CA ALA A 41 -61.41 6.07 39.15
C ALA A 41 -62.02 4.68 38.90
N ALA A 42 -63.10 4.35 39.63
CA ALA A 42 -63.83 3.09 39.43
C ALA A 42 -64.60 3.05 38.10
N ILE A 43 -65.17 4.18 37.66
CA ILE A 43 -65.83 4.29 36.36
C ILE A 43 -64.79 4.19 35.23
N LEU A 44 -63.67 4.87 35.33
CA LEU A 44 -62.58 4.73 34.40
C LEU A 44 -62.01 3.30 34.33
N TYR A 45 -61.83 2.67 35.49
CA TYR A 45 -61.44 1.27 35.58
C TYR A 45 -62.44 0.37 34.92
N ALA A 46 -63.75 0.49 35.21
CA ALA A 46 -64.80 -0.31 34.59
C ALA A 46 -64.88 -0.07 33.06
N SER A 47 -64.74 1.19 32.63
CA SER A 47 -64.74 1.57 31.20
C SER A 47 -63.59 0.91 30.44
N VAL A 48 -62.38 0.99 31.00
CA VAL A 48 -61.22 0.28 30.39
C VAL A 48 -61.41 -1.23 30.37
N TYR A 49 -61.96 -1.80 31.44
CA TYR A 49 -62.24 -3.24 31.50
C TYR A 49 -63.33 -3.69 30.53
N ALA A 50 -64.33 -2.86 30.28
CA ALA A 50 -65.42 -3.15 29.37
C ALA A 50 -65.01 -2.96 27.90
N LEU A 51 -64.26 -1.85 27.58
CA LEU A 51 -63.83 -1.51 26.23
C LEU A 51 -62.64 -2.34 25.73
N PHE A 52 -61.89 -2.98 26.64
CA PHE A 52 -60.71 -3.77 26.32
C PHE A 52 -60.83 -5.19 26.89
N SER A 53 -61.95 -5.85 26.66
CA SER A 53 -62.03 -7.29 26.98
C SER A 53 -61.06 -8.10 26.11
N PRO A 54 -60.52 -9.22 26.61
CA PRO A 54 -59.64 -10.08 25.82
C PRO A 54 -60.22 -10.48 24.46
N GLU A 55 -61.51 -10.77 24.44
CA GLU A 55 -62.25 -11.18 23.23
C GLU A 55 -62.37 -10.02 22.23
N GLN A 56 -62.58 -8.79 22.71
CA GLN A 56 -62.63 -7.61 21.84
C GLN A 56 -61.27 -7.25 21.29
N ILE A 57 -60.20 -7.36 22.10
CA ILE A 57 -58.84 -7.17 21.66
C ILE A 57 -58.49 -8.20 20.58
N GLU A 58 -58.80 -9.49 20.80
CA GLU A 58 -58.55 -10.54 19.83
C GLU A 58 -59.33 -10.29 18.53
N ALA A 59 -60.62 -9.98 18.62
CA ALA A 59 -61.45 -9.64 17.46
C ALA A 59 -60.92 -8.39 16.70
N SER A 60 -60.52 -7.37 17.41
CA SER A 60 -59.95 -6.14 16.81
C SER A 60 -58.66 -6.39 16.10
N VAL A 61 -57.75 -7.17 16.70
CA VAL A 61 -56.48 -7.56 16.10
C VAL A 61 -56.71 -8.43 14.87
N GLN A 62 -57.59 -9.45 14.94
CA GLN A 62 -57.93 -10.32 13.79
C GLN A 62 -58.57 -9.49 12.66
N ASN A 63 -59.48 -8.58 12.97
CA ASN A 63 -60.09 -7.68 11.97
C ASN A 63 -59.09 -6.76 11.30
N ALA A 64 -58.09 -6.23 12.04
CA ALA A 64 -57.05 -5.37 11.49
C ALA A 64 -56.18 -6.12 10.47
N PHE A 65 -56.03 -7.42 10.57
CA PHE A 65 -55.31 -8.28 9.64
C PHE A 65 -56.21 -8.97 8.60
N SER A 66 -57.54 -8.80 8.72
CA SER A 66 -58.49 -9.36 7.73
C SER A 66 -58.22 -8.70 6.36
N GLY A 67 -58.06 -9.51 5.32
CA GLY A 67 -57.73 -9.02 3.98
C GLY A 67 -56.24 -8.91 3.65
N THR A 68 -55.33 -9.03 4.62
CA THR A 68 -53.87 -9.02 4.37
C THR A 68 -53.32 -10.38 3.94
N GLY A 69 -54.14 -11.43 4.04
CA GLY A 69 -53.74 -12.84 3.82
C GLY A 69 -52.75 -13.36 4.87
N ARG A 70 -52.65 -12.71 6.03
CA ARG A 70 -51.75 -13.07 7.13
C ARG A 70 -52.51 -13.68 8.30
N ASN A 71 -51.88 -14.64 8.96
CA ASN A 71 -52.37 -15.16 10.23
C ASN A 71 -51.61 -14.49 11.39
N ILE A 72 -52.35 -13.99 12.37
CA ILE A 72 -51.79 -13.47 13.61
C ILE A 72 -52.18 -14.41 14.75
N ARG A 73 -51.22 -14.73 15.62
CA ARG A 73 -51.42 -15.54 16.83
C ARG A 73 -50.69 -14.89 17.98
N PHE A 74 -51.25 -14.94 19.16
CA PHE A 74 -50.60 -14.48 20.39
C PHE A 74 -51.09 -15.29 21.59
N SER A 75 -50.40 -15.17 22.73
CA SER A 75 -50.78 -15.88 23.95
C SER A 75 -52.09 -15.33 24.50
N SER A 76 -52.94 -16.20 25.04
CA SER A 76 -54.19 -15.86 25.70
C SER A 76 -53.98 -15.02 27.01
N ASP A 77 -52.75 -14.93 27.54
CA ASP A 77 -52.44 -14.09 28.71
C ASP A 77 -52.33 -12.63 28.30
N ILE A 78 -53.49 -12.00 28.04
CA ILE A 78 -53.58 -10.54 27.74
C ILE A 78 -53.59 -9.78 29.05
N ARG A 79 -52.53 -9.01 29.32
CA ARG A 79 -52.46 -8.16 30.51
C ARG A 79 -52.93 -6.74 30.21
N ARG A 80 -53.69 -6.19 31.12
CA ARG A 80 -54.28 -4.85 31.01
C ARG A 80 -53.94 -4.01 32.23
N SER A 81 -53.66 -2.73 32.04
CA SER A 81 -53.48 -1.75 33.10
C SER A 81 -54.18 -0.47 32.72
N TRP A 82 -54.72 0.24 33.67
CA TRP A 82 -55.39 1.52 33.43
C TRP A 82 -54.61 2.74 33.93
N PHE A 83 -53.68 2.55 34.86
CA PHE A 83 -52.88 3.62 35.42
C PHE A 83 -51.39 3.39 35.11
N PRO A 84 -50.63 4.42 34.72
CA PRO A 84 -51.03 5.83 34.53
C PRO A 84 -51.85 6.12 33.26
N ARG A 85 -51.94 5.15 32.35
CA ARG A 85 -52.76 5.18 31.13
C ARG A 85 -53.29 3.78 30.80
N PRO A 86 -54.38 3.68 30.01
CA PRO A 86 -54.82 2.40 29.51
C PRO A 86 -53.71 1.69 28.70
N THR A 87 -53.34 0.50 29.10
CA THR A 87 -52.25 -0.24 28.45
C THR A 87 -52.67 -1.69 28.26
N VAL A 88 -52.39 -2.23 27.05
CA VAL A 88 -52.59 -3.63 26.70
C VAL A 88 -51.21 -4.24 26.45
N THR A 89 -50.98 -5.39 27.07
CA THR A 89 -49.74 -6.18 26.85
C THR A 89 -50.09 -7.53 26.21
N LEU A 90 -49.50 -7.80 25.07
CA LEU A 90 -49.59 -9.07 24.36
C LEU A 90 -48.25 -9.76 24.39
N LYS A 91 -48.24 -11.10 24.50
CA LYS A 91 -47.03 -11.93 24.51
C LYS A 91 -47.05 -12.95 23.40
N ASN A 92 -45.85 -13.32 22.93
CA ASN A 92 -45.62 -14.33 21.89
C ASN A 92 -46.47 -14.05 20.64
N VAL A 93 -46.47 -12.81 20.16
CA VAL A 93 -47.19 -12.42 18.96
C VAL A 93 -46.43 -12.94 17.73
N THR A 94 -47.09 -13.72 16.90
CA THR A 94 -46.54 -14.28 15.66
C THR A 94 -47.40 -13.83 14.49
N ILE A 95 -46.75 -13.22 13.48
CA ILE A 95 -47.39 -12.79 12.23
C ILE A 95 -46.75 -13.54 11.09
N THR A 96 -47.58 -14.18 10.25
CA THR A 96 -47.08 -14.96 9.11
C THR A 96 -46.87 -14.12 7.86
N GLN A 97 -46.18 -14.66 6.89
CA GLN A 97 -46.12 -14.08 5.54
C GLN A 97 -47.50 -14.17 4.88
N PRO A 98 -47.80 -13.27 3.92
CA PRO A 98 -49.07 -13.34 3.19
C PRO A 98 -49.26 -14.68 2.52
N GLN A 99 -50.47 -15.29 2.68
CA GLN A 99 -50.83 -16.57 2.08
C GLN A 99 -49.87 -17.74 2.41
N SER A 100 -49.12 -17.65 3.51
CA SER A 100 -48.16 -18.65 3.96
C SER A 100 -48.26 -18.86 5.48
N ASN A 101 -47.85 -20.04 5.94
CA ASN A 101 -47.73 -20.33 7.36
C ASN A 101 -46.32 -20.01 7.91
N GLN A 102 -45.41 -19.50 7.08
CA GLN A 102 -44.07 -19.12 7.53
C GLN A 102 -44.13 -17.84 8.37
N THR A 103 -43.44 -17.83 9.48
CA THR A 103 -43.34 -16.66 10.36
C THR A 103 -42.53 -15.54 9.66
N ALA A 104 -43.14 -14.38 9.54
CA ALA A 104 -42.50 -13.16 9.05
C ALA A 104 -42.01 -12.28 10.21
N LEU A 105 -42.76 -12.27 11.32
CA LEU A 105 -42.43 -11.49 12.50
C LEU A 105 -42.89 -12.24 13.75
N HIS A 106 -42.00 -12.42 14.69
CA HIS A 106 -42.25 -12.91 16.02
C HIS A 106 -41.90 -11.84 17.05
N ILE A 107 -42.80 -11.54 17.99
CA ILE A 107 -42.60 -10.53 19.04
C ILE A 107 -42.78 -11.25 20.39
N LYS A 108 -41.74 -11.19 21.23
CA LYS A 108 -41.77 -11.79 22.56
C LYS A 108 -42.81 -11.09 23.45
N GLU A 109 -42.79 -9.76 23.47
CA GLU A 109 -43.73 -8.96 24.25
C GLU A 109 -43.98 -7.61 23.59
N THR A 110 -45.24 -7.16 23.60
CA THR A 110 -45.58 -5.82 23.11
C THR A 110 -46.53 -5.13 24.07
N HIS A 111 -46.24 -3.84 24.36
CA HIS A 111 -47.00 -2.99 25.23
C HIS A 111 -47.60 -1.84 24.42
N ILE A 112 -48.90 -1.76 24.36
CA ILE A 112 -49.65 -0.70 23.65
C ILE A 112 -50.34 0.18 24.69
N GLY A 113 -49.77 1.36 24.88
CA GLY A 113 -50.33 2.42 25.76
C GLY A 113 -51.23 3.36 24.97
N LEU A 114 -52.49 3.43 25.37
CA LEU A 114 -53.49 4.26 24.72
C LEU A 114 -53.61 5.59 25.41
N GLY A 115 -53.93 6.62 24.65
CA GLY A 115 -54.29 7.94 25.21
C GLY A 115 -55.69 7.91 25.83
N TRP A 116 -55.92 8.66 26.91
CA TRP A 116 -57.24 8.78 27.50
C TRP A 116 -58.30 9.28 26.52
N SER A 117 -57.88 10.07 25.50
CA SER A 117 -58.72 10.51 24.38
C SER A 117 -59.33 9.39 23.57
N SER A 118 -58.74 8.17 23.56
CA SER A 118 -59.29 6.99 22.91
C SER A 118 -60.66 6.54 23.46
N LEU A 119 -61.02 7.02 24.65
CA LEU A 119 -62.34 6.75 25.25
C LEU A 119 -63.48 7.56 24.63
N TRP A 120 -63.11 8.67 23.91
CA TRP A 120 -64.10 9.60 23.32
C TRP A 120 -63.95 9.74 21.81
N ASN A 121 -62.92 9.19 21.22
CA ASN A 121 -62.64 9.26 19.79
C ASN A 121 -63.13 7.96 19.12
N ASP A 122 -63.56 8.05 17.88
CA ASP A 122 -63.96 6.91 17.06
C ASP A 122 -62.80 5.93 16.75
N TYR A 123 -61.57 6.43 16.87
CA TYR A 123 -60.34 5.69 16.63
C TYR A 123 -59.39 5.73 17.83
N PRO A 124 -58.69 4.62 18.14
CA PRO A 124 -57.74 4.57 19.24
C PRO A 124 -56.52 5.46 18.96
N VAL A 125 -56.18 6.31 19.93
CA VAL A 125 -54.96 7.10 19.94
C VAL A 125 -53.87 6.33 20.68
N ILE A 126 -52.85 5.82 19.95
CA ILE A 126 -51.74 5.08 20.55
C ILE A 126 -50.68 6.08 20.98
N GLU A 127 -50.63 6.33 22.29
CA GLU A 127 -49.66 7.25 22.88
C GLU A 127 -48.21 6.68 22.87
N LYS A 128 -48.09 5.38 23.16
CA LYS A 128 -46.81 4.72 23.21
C LYS A 128 -46.98 3.24 22.86
N TRP A 129 -46.19 2.79 21.89
CA TRP A 129 -46.11 1.39 21.54
C TRP A 129 -44.68 0.92 21.76
N VAL A 130 -44.49 -0.10 22.62
CA VAL A 130 -43.21 -0.73 22.90
C VAL A 130 -43.25 -2.19 22.41
N ILE A 131 -42.29 -2.53 21.60
CA ILE A 131 -42.11 -3.88 21.06
C ILE A 131 -40.75 -4.36 21.59
N THR A 132 -40.77 -5.46 22.35
CA THR A 132 -39.57 -6.04 22.97
C THR A 132 -39.31 -7.46 22.43
N GLY A 133 -38.11 -7.70 21.98
CA GLY A 133 -37.69 -9.03 21.50
C GLY A 133 -38.40 -9.43 20.23
N ALA A 134 -38.52 -8.51 19.27
CA ALA A 134 -39.01 -8.84 17.94
C ALA A 134 -37.91 -9.55 17.12
N ASP A 135 -38.33 -10.60 16.40
CA ASP A 135 -37.52 -11.29 15.40
C ASP A 135 -38.24 -11.20 14.05
N ALA A 136 -37.71 -10.39 13.16
CA ALA A 136 -38.32 -10.06 11.87
C ALA A 136 -37.50 -10.57 10.71
N VAL A 137 -38.14 -11.20 9.73
CA VAL A 137 -37.54 -11.63 8.47
C VAL A 137 -38.01 -10.72 7.35
N LEU A 138 -37.09 -9.89 6.85
CA LEU A 138 -37.31 -9.02 5.69
C LEU A 138 -36.81 -9.71 4.42
N SER A 139 -37.68 -9.88 3.46
CA SER A 139 -37.38 -10.40 2.13
C SER A 139 -38.08 -9.59 1.06
N ARG A 140 -37.52 -9.54 -0.14
CA ARG A 140 -38.24 -8.99 -1.29
C ARG A 140 -39.12 -10.06 -1.90
N THR A 141 -40.35 -9.69 -2.20
CA THR A 141 -41.30 -10.48 -2.99
C THR A 141 -40.96 -10.39 -4.49
N ASP A 142 -41.52 -11.25 -5.31
CA ASP A 142 -41.23 -11.29 -6.76
C ASP A 142 -41.61 -9.99 -7.47
N ASP A 143 -42.58 -9.23 -6.96
CA ASP A 143 -42.93 -7.87 -7.41
C ASP A 143 -42.01 -6.76 -6.89
N GLY A 144 -40.93 -7.11 -6.22
CA GLY A 144 -39.91 -6.16 -5.74
C GLY A 144 -40.31 -5.39 -4.47
N LYS A 145 -41.45 -5.71 -3.82
CA LYS A 145 -41.92 -5.10 -2.57
C LYS A 145 -41.29 -5.81 -1.36
N TRP A 146 -41.21 -5.13 -0.24
CA TRP A 146 -40.81 -5.77 1.00
C TRP A 146 -42.00 -6.57 1.60
N ASN A 147 -41.74 -7.77 2.08
CA ASN A 147 -42.73 -8.66 2.63
C ASN A 147 -43.50 -8.12 3.87
N LEU A 148 -42.98 -7.10 4.57
CA LEU A 148 -43.64 -6.43 5.71
C LEU A 148 -44.13 -5.04 5.38
N GLN A 149 -44.12 -4.60 4.11
CA GLN A 149 -44.50 -3.26 3.69
C GLN A 149 -45.96 -2.91 3.99
N ASP A 150 -46.86 -3.87 3.87
CA ASP A 150 -48.27 -3.72 4.17
C ASP A 150 -48.56 -3.39 5.65
N LEU A 151 -47.71 -3.86 6.56
CA LEU A 151 -47.83 -3.54 7.99
C LEU A 151 -47.50 -2.09 8.33
N LEU A 152 -46.85 -1.38 7.43
CA LEU A 152 -46.53 0.04 7.58
C LEU A 152 -47.67 0.97 7.13
N HIS A 153 -48.69 0.43 6.47
CA HIS A 153 -49.84 1.17 5.97
C HIS A 153 -51.12 0.61 6.59
N PRO A 154 -51.50 0.98 7.84
CA PRO A 154 -52.72 0.52 8.46
C PRO A 154 -53.93 0.98 7.67
N SER A 155 -54.90 0.07 7.49
CA SER A 155 -56.16 0.33 6.77
C SER A 155 -57.06 1.37 7.45
N HIS A 156 -56.79 1.75 8.68
CA HIS A 156 -57.52 2.75 9.47
C HIS A 156 -56.62 3.84 10.02
N PRO A 157 -57.07 5.08 10.08
CA PRO A 157 -56.27 6.20 10.63
C PRO A 157 -56.05 6.00 12.14
N THR A 158 -54.90 5.49 12.51
CA THR A 158 -54.44 5.41 13.91
C THR A 158 -53.39 6.49 14.16
N SER A 159 -53.56 7.31 15.17
CA SER A 159 -52.50 8.24 15.60
C SER A 159 -51.51 7.51 16.51
N LEU A 160 -50.26 7.39 16.07
CA LEU A 160 -49.17 6.82 16.87
C LEU A 160 -48.22 7.92 17.28
N ASN A 161 -48.18 8.24 18.60
CA ASN A 161 -47.33 9.30 19.11
C ASN A 161 -45.89 8.86 19.36
N ARG A 162 -45.68 7.61 19.78
CA ARG A 162 -44.33 7.05 20.02
C ARG A 162 -44.27 5.55 19.80
N LEU A 163 -43.30 5.15 18.99
CA LEU A 163 -42.89 3.73 18.78
C LEU A 163 -41.50 3.49 19.35
N ILE A 164 -41.36 2.43 20.14
CA ILE A 164 -40.08 1.92 20.63
C ILE A 164 -40.00 0.44 20.28
N ILE A 165 -38.93 0.07 19.61
CA ILE A 165 -38.54 -1.32 19.37
C ILE A 165 -37.21 -1.52 20.09
N GLU A 166 -37.11 -2.58 20.90
CA GLU A 166 -35.92 -2.85 21.69
C GLU A 166 -35.61 -4.35 21.77
N ASN A 167 -34.31 -4.68 21.98
CA ASN A 167 -33.81 -6.04 22.13
C ASN A 167 -34.31 -6.97 21.01
N SER A 168 -34.29 -6.47 19.77
CA SER A 168 -34.89 -7.13 18.61
C SER A 168 -33.82 -7.60 17.62
N SER A 169 -34.18 -8.54 16.74
CA SER A 169 -33.33 -8.99 15.64
C SER A 169 -34.04 -8.78 14.30
N LEU A 170 -33.24 -8.50 13.27
CA LEU A 170 -33.71 -8.27 11.91
C LEU A 170 -32.91 -9.10 10.95
N HIS A 171 -33.54 -10.04 10.26
CA HIS A 171 -32.96 -10.90 9.24
C HIS A 171 -33.34 -10.39 7.87
N MET A 172 -32.35 -9.85 7.12
CA MET A 172 -32.57 -9.30 5.78
C MET A 172 -31.96 -10.20 4.71
N ASN A 173 -32.81 -10.68 3.79
CA ASN A 173 -32.37 -11.44 2.62
C ASN A 173 -32.20 -10.50 1.44
N ILE A 174 -30.94 -10.20 1.09
CA ILE A 174 -30.55 -9.31 -0.03
C ILE A 174 -29.66 -10.09 -0.99
N ALA A 175 -30.05 -10.19 -2.26
CA ALA A 175 -29.29 -10.86 -3.32
C ALA A 175 -28.83 -12.30 -2.97
N GLY A 176 -29.66 -13.06 -2.23
CA GLY A 176 -29.37 -14.43 -1.83
C GLY A 176 -28.45 -14.57 -0.60
N GLN A 177 -28.08 -13.46 0.02
CA GLN A 177 -27.32 -13.44 1.29
C GLN A 177 -28.20 -12.97 2.44
N THR A 178 -28.10 -13.65 3.58
CA THR A 178 -28.81 -13.26 4.81
C THR A 178 -27.90 -12.35 5.66
N HIS A 179 -28.35 -11.14 5.90
CA HIS A 179 -27.72 -10.17 6.80
C HIS A 179 -28.54 -10.14 8.10
N ILE A 180 -27.88 -10.30 9.24
CA ILE A 180 -28.53 -10.32 10.55
C ILE A 180 -28.11 -9.08 11.34
N ILE A 181 -29.10 -8.30 11.77
CA ILE A 181 -28.94 -7.19 12.71
C ILE A 181 -29.45 -7.66 14.08
N ASP A 182 -28.53 -7.74 15.04
CA ASP A 182 -28.84 -8.07 16.42
C ASP A 182 -28.98 -6.76 17.25
N ASN A 183 -29.62 -6.85 18.41
CA ASN A 183 -29.82 -5.74 19.34
C ASN A 183 -30.44 -4.51 18.68
N PHE A 184 -31.35 -4.74 17.73
CA PHE A 184 -32.01 -3.67 17.01
C PHE A 184 -32.87 -2.84 17.98
N TYR A 185 -32.64 -1.52 17.94
CA TYR A 185 -33.38 -0.52 18.70
C TYR A 185 -33.89 0.56 17.75
N LEU A 186 -35.15 0.95 17.89
CA LEU A 186 -35.77 2.07 17.22
C LEU A 186 -36.63 2.85 18.23
N ASN A 187 -36.50 4.16 18.29
CA ASN A 187 -37.36 5.04 19.06
C ASN A 187 -37.74 6.22 18.15
N ILE A 188 -38.99 6.29 17.79
CA ILE A 188 -39.56 7.35 16.95
C ILE A 188 -40.72 7.98 17.65
N ARG A 189 -40.77 9.33 17.64
CA ARG A 189 -41.83 10.15 18.26
C ARG A 189 -42.48 11.01 17.20
N ASN A 190 -43.78 11.21 17.31
CA ASN A 190 -44.54 12.18 16.52
C ASN A 190 -44.56 13.52 17.25
N ASN A 191 -43.99 14.57 16.65
CA ASN A 191 -44.00 15.93 17.17
C ASN A 191 -44.94 16.84 16.37
N GLY A 192 -45.92 16.30 15.66
CA GLY A 192 -46.80 17.07 14.81
C GLY A 192 -46.11 17.72 13.62
N ALA A 193 -46.22 19.04 13.48
CA ALA A 193 -45.63 19.80 12.38
C ALA A 193 -44.09 19.79 12.36
N ASP A 194 -43.43 19.54 13.50
CA ASP A 194 -41.97 19.50 13.63
C ASP A 194 -41.36 18.15 13.15
N GLY A 195 -42.19 17.29 12.58
CA GLY A 195 -41.76 15.98 12.08
C GLY A 195 -41.65 14.90 13.16
N ARG A 196 -40.97 13.82 12.85
CA ARG A 196 -40.84 12.63 13.69
C ARG A 196 -39.37 12.37 14.04
N PRO A 197 -38.86 12.92 15.14
CA PRO A 197 -37.51 12.65 15.59
C PRO A 197 -37.37 11.16 15.92
N PHE A 198 -36.26 10.55 15.46
CA PHE A 198 -35.98 9.15 15.71
C PHE A 198 -34.52 8.91 16.15
N LYS A 199 -34.35 7.79 16.85
CA LYS A 199 -33.05 7.18 17.13
C LYS A 199 -33.11 5.70 16.77
N ILE A 200 -32.09 5.21 16.11
CA ILE A 200 -31.97 3.81 15.68
C ILE A 200 -30.57 3.30 15.99
N ASN A 201 -30.44 2.09 16.43
CA ASN A 201 -29.14 1.43 16.54
C ASN A 201 -29.25 -0.09 16.39
N GLY A 202 -28.11 -0.74 16.21
CA GLY A 202 -28.03 -2.19 16.09
C GLY A 202 -26.62 -2.68 15.90
N SER A 203 -26.49 -3.98 15.80
CA SER A 203 -25.24 -4.67 15.58
C SER A 203 -25.38 -5.57 14.37
N LEU A 204 -24.74 -5.25 13.24
CA LEU A 204 -24.70 -6.11 12.06
C LEU A 204 -23.74 -7.26 12.29
N ARG A 205 -24.28 -8.49 12.26
CA ARG A 205 -23.49 -9.72 12.43
C ARG A 205 -22.66 -9.98 11.16
N ARG A 206 -21.34 -10.08 11.33
CA ARG A 206 -20.40 -10.49 10.29
C ARG A 206 -19.53 -11.61 10.87
N SER A 207 -18.97 -12.48 10.03
CA SER A 207 -18.38 -13.80 10.38
C SER A 207 -17.54 -13.83 11.67
N ASN A 208 -16.80 -12.79 12.01
CA ASN A 208 -15.98 -12.76 13.24
C ASN A 208 -16.12 -11.46 14.06
N GLN A 209 -16.81 -10.43 13.54
CA GLN A 209 -16.80 -9.12 14.20
C GLN A 209 -18.09 -8.36 13.91
N PRO A 210 -18.89 -8.05 14.93
CA PRO A 210 -20.10 -7.27 14.77
C PRO A 210 -19.75 -5.81 14.46
N ILE A 211 -20.47 -5.21 13.50
CA ILE A 211 -20.43 -3.77 13.23
C ILE A 211 -21.52 -3.12 14.08
N GLN A 212 -21.12 -2.38 15.09
CA GLN A 212 -22.03 -1.53 15.88
C GLN A 212 -22.37 -0.30 15.06
N TRP A 213 -23.63 0.06 14.99
CA TRP A 213 -24.05 1.27 14.29
C TRP A 213 -25.20 1.96 15.02
N GLN A 214 -25.28 3.26 14.86
CA GLN A 214 -26.36 4.09 15.37
C GLN A 214 -26.70 5.22 14.40
N GLY A 215 -27.94 5.68 14.46
CA GLY A 215 -28.41 6.81 13.65
C GLY A 215 -29.48 7.61 14.36
N SER A 216 -29.59 8.89 13.99
CA SER A 216 -30.63 9.78 14.51
C SER A 216 -30.96 10.87 13.50
N GLY A 217 -32.19 11.33 13.54
CA GLY A 217 -32.66 12.39 12.64
C GLY A 217 -34.13 12.75 12.89
N VAL A 218 -34.67 13.52 11.98
CA VAL A 218 -36.09 13.89 11.96
C VAL A 218 -36.71 13.36 10.67
N PHE A 219 -37.64 12.43 10.77
CA PHE A 219 -38.36 11.86 9.63
C PHE A 219 -39.61 12.66 9.34
N ASN A 220 -39.72 13.23 8.15
CA ASN A 220 -40.89 13.93 7.65
C ASN A 220 -41.52 13.10 6.53
N ALA A 221 -42.77 12.73 6.68
CA ALA A 221 -43.55 12.02 5.65
C ALA A 221 -44.49 13.00 4.95
N SER A 222 -44.64 12.83 3.63
CA SER A 222 -45.64 13.50 2.78
C SER A 222 -46.38 12.46 1.95
N GLU A 223 -47.42 12.88 1.25
CA GLU A 223 -48.22 12.02 0.35
C GLU A 223 -47.32 11.46 -0.81
N THR A 224 -46.35 12.22 -1.22
CA THR A 224 -45.47 11.91 -2.37
C THR A 224 -44.09 11.38 -1.98
N GLY A 225 -43.84 11.14 -0.66
CA GLY A 225 -42.56 10.60 -0.24
C GLY A 225 -42.20 10.90 1.21
N TRP A 226 -40.91 10.94 1.49
CA TRP A 226 -40.38 11.29 2.81
C TRP A 226 -39.03 12.03 2.68
N ASN A 227 -38.73 12.76 3.75
CA ASN A 227 -37.47 13.51 3.86
C ASN A 227 -36.88 13.40 5.26
N ILE A 228 -35.55 13.24 5.35
CA ILE A 228 -34.75 13.30 6.60
C ILE A 228 -33.75 14.43 6.42
N PRO A 229 -33.99 15.64 6.89
CA PRO A 229 -33.17 16.81 6.63
C PRO A 229 -31.73 16.72 7.15
N ASN A 230 -31.54 15.99 8.22
CA ASN A 230 -30.21 15.83 8.84
C ASN A 230 -30.12 14.47 9.52
N LEU A 231 -29.81 13.46 8.76
CA LEU A 231 -29.49 12.13 9.28
C LEU A 231 -28.05 12.13 9.80
N LEU A 232 -27.90 11.91 11.10
CA LEU A 232 -26.60 11.64 11.71
C LEU A 232 -26.45 10.14 11.90
N TRP A 233 -25.30 9.58 11.57
CA TRP A 233 -25.03 8.16 11.76
C TRP A 233 -23.60 7.94 12.20
N GLU A 234 -23.37 6.87 12.93
CA GLU A 234 -22.08 6.38 13.38
C GLU A 234 -22.01 4.89 13.24
N ALA A 235 -20.85 4.36 12.92
CA ALA A 235 -20.58 2.93 12.88
C ALA A 235 -19.18 2.65 13.44
N SER A 236 -19.01 1.50 14.10
CA SER A 236 -17.70 1.10 14.63
C SER A 236 -17.53 -0.41 14.60
N ILE A 237 -16.28 -0.81 14.35
CA ILE A 237 -15.81 -2.20 14.46
C ILE A 237 -14.70 -2.20 15.51
N ALA A 238 -14.81 -3.04 16.52
CA ALA A 238 -13.77 -3.21 17.52
C ALA A 238 -13.10 -4.58 17.33
N GLU A 239 -11.84 -4.57 16.92
CA GLU A 239 -11.01 -5.76 16.80
C GLU A 239 -9.86 -5.65 17.80
N LYS A 240 -9.86 -6.48 18.84
CA LYS A 240 -8.85 -6.56 19.92
C LYS A 240 -8.03 -5.29 20.22
N GLU A 241 -7.18 -4.86 19.29
CA GLU A 241 -6.37 -3.64 19.38
C GLU A 241 -6.69 -2.61 18.29
N ASN A 242 -7.52 -2.96 17.29
CA ASN A 242 -7.90 -2.11 16.17
C ASN A 242 -9.34 -1.62 16.31
N LYS A 243 -9.53 -0.32 16.52
CA LYS A 243 -10.85 0.29 16.50
C LYS A 243 -11.00 1.12 15.22
N LEU A 244 -11.83 0.67 14.30
CA LEU A 244 -12.26 1.45 13.15
C LEU A 244 -13.61 2.09 13.47
N SER A 245 -13.72 3.40 13.36
CA SER A 245 -14.96 4.13 13.47
C SER A 245 -15.24 4.94 12.22
N ALA A 246 -16.52 5.10 11.91
CA ALA A 246 -17.00 5.95 10.83
C ALA A 246 -18.23 6.71 11.30
N ASP A 247 -18.33 7.97 10.96
CA ASP A 247 -19.51 8.82 11.22
C ASP A 247 -19.84 9.66 9.99
N GLY A 248 -21.06 10.13 9.93
CA GLY A 248 -21.47 10.96 8.82
C GLY A 248 -22.81 11.63 9.02
N SER A 249 -23.11 12.55 8.12
CA SER A 249 -24.38 13.28 8.11
C SER A 249 -24.85 13.52 6.67
N GLY A 250 -26.14 13.86 6.53
CA GLY A 250 -26.67 14.27 5.23
C GLY A 250 -28.20 14.37 5.21
N THR A 251 -28.72 14.98 4.18
CA THR A 251 -30.16 15.11 3.91
C THR A 251 -30.56 13.99 2.96
N TRP A 252 -31.62 13.26 3.31
CA TRP A 252 -32.14 12.17 2.49
C TRP A 252 -33.59 12.43 2.10
N THR A 253 -33.90 12.27 0.84
CA THR A 253 -35.24 12.48 0.28
C THR A 253 -35.62 11.35 -0.66
N TRP A 254 -36.79 10.78 -0.45
CA TRP A 254 -37.38 9.80 -1.35
C TRP A 254 -38.68 10.35 -1.94
N SER A 255 -38.85 10.19 -3.25
CA SER A 255 -40.05 10.57 -3.98
C SER A 255 -40.71 9.33 -4.60
N SER A 256 -41.99 9.12 -4.30
CA SER A 256 -42.81 8.05 -4.89
C SER A 256 -43.16 8.33 -6.34
N GLU A 257 -43.38 9.59 -6.73
CA GLU A 257 -43.71 10.00 -8.09
C GLU A 257 -42.62 9.63 -9.09
N ASN A 258 -41.38 9.86 -8.70
CA ASN A 258 -40.22 9.60 -9.54
C ASN A 258 -39.54 8.26 -9.24
N ASN A 259 -40.00 7.53 -8.22
CA ASN A 259 -39.36 6.33 -7.67
C ASN A 259 -37.85 6.58 -7.49
N SER A 260 -37.50 7.67 -6.84
CA SER A 260 -36.11 8.13 -6.68
C SER A 260 -35.75 8.40 -5.23
N LEU A 261 -34.56 7.99 -4.84
CA LEU A 261 -33.91 8.36 -3.58
C LEU A 261 -32.81 9.37 -3.90
N GLN A 262 -32.80 10.48 -3.20
CA GLN A 262 -31.77 11.50 -3.31
C GLN A 262 -31.12 11.72 -1.94
N ALA A 263 -29.86 12.05 -1.96
CA ALA A 263 -29.17 12.48 -0.77
C ALA A 263 -28.28 13.68 -1.09
N ASP A 264 -28.33 14.68 -0.20
CA ASP A 264 -27.64 15.94 -0.38
C ASP A 264 -26.75 16.24 0.83
N ASN A 265 -25.60 16.88 0.56
CA ASN A 265 -24.65 17.30 1.57
C ASN A 265 -24.19 16.15 2.48
N LEU A 266 -23.94 14.97 1.88
CA LEU A 266 -23.42 13.85 2.64
C LEU A 266 -21.98 14.12 3.06
N SER A 267 -21.73 13.94 4.36
CA SER A 267 -20.39 13.92 4.93
C SER A 267 -20.09 12.54 5.51
N LEU A 268 -18.87 12.10 5.35
CA LEU A 268 -18.33 10.86 5.91
C LEU A 268 -16.99 11.17 6.57
N ARG A 269 -16.81 10.67 7.76
CA ARG A 269 -15.52 10.64 8.46
C ARG A 269 -15.22 9.24 8.92
N THR A 270 -13.98 8.79 8.77
CA THR A 270 -13.51 7.48 9.23
C THR A 270 -12.21 7.64 9.98
N ASP A 271 -12.12 7.02 11.13
CA ASP A 271 -10.95 7.08 12.01
C ASP A 271 -10.48 5.67 12.39
N ASN A 272 -9.18 5.42 12.25
CA ASN A 272 -8.49 4.26 12.79
C ASN A 272 -7.26 4.72 13.59
N PRO A 273 -7.38 4.92 14.90
CA PRO A 273 -6.29 5.44 15.73
C PRO A 273 -5.06 4.53 15.78
N THR A 274 -5.24 3.21 15.67
CA THR A 274 -4.14 2.24 15.73
C THR A 274 -3.21 2.33 14.52
N GLN A 275 -3.78 2.65 13.35
CA GLN A 275 -3.03 2.84 12.11
C GLN A 275 -2.74 4.30 11.80
N ASN A 276 -3.13 5.23 12.70
CA ASN A 276 -3.12 6.68 12.44
C ASN A 276 -3.74 7.03 11.09
N PHE A 277 -4.91 6.44 10.83
CA PHE A 277 -5.65 6.66 9.59
C PHE A 277 -6.89 7.50 9.86
N HIS A 278 -7.01 8.61 9.12
CA HIS A 278 -8.18 9.49 9.11
C HIS A 278 -8.59 9.70 7.65
N LEU A 279 -9.89 9.63 7.40
CA LEU A 279 -10.45 9.92 6.09
C LEU A 279 -11.70 10.78 6.27
N THR A 280 -11.83 11.80 5.43
CA THR A 280 -13.04 12.61 5.29
C THR A 280 -13.49 12.60 3.84
N ALA A 281 -14.81 12.52 3.62
CA ALA A 281 -15.38 12.61 2.29
C ALA A 281 -16.67 13.43 2.31
N GLN A 282 -16.93 14.13 1.22
CA GLN A 282 -18.12 14.91 0.98
C GLN A 282 -18.74 14.55 -0.36
N ILE A 283 -20.03 14.26 -0.37
CA ILE A 283 -20.82 14.03 -1.56
C ILE A 283 -21.92 15.11 -1.58
N PRO A 284 -21.78 16.15 -2.42
CA PRO A 284 -22.77 17.24 -2.48
C PRO A 284 -24.15 16.73 -2.88
N HIS A 285 -24.22 15.80 -3.82
CA HIS A 285 -25.45 15.21 -4.31
C HIS A 285 -25.26 13.75 -4.73
N LEU A 286 -26.26 12.93 -4.41
CA LEU A 286 -26.34 11.52 -4.81
C LEU A 286 -27.79 11.24 -5.20
N SER A 287 -28.04 10.52 -6.27
CA SER A 287 -29.38 10.11 -6.67
C SER A 287 -29.42 8.65 -7.11
N LEU A 288 -30.42 7.92 -6.62
CA LEU A 288 -30.76 6.56 -7.03
C LEU A 288 -32.10 6.59 -7.74
N LYS A 289 -32.12 6.31 -9.05
CA LYS A 289 -33.33 6.25 -9.87
C LYS A 289 -33.23 5.08 -10.82
N ASN A 290 -34.31 4.30 -10.96
CA ASN A 290 -34.36 3.13 -11.85
C ASN A 290 -33.16 2.16 -11.66
N ASN A 291 -32.79 1.89 -10.42
CA ASN A 291 -31.61 1.07 -10.04
C ASN A 291 -30.26 1.61 -10.54
N VAL A 292 -30.18 2.89 -10.88
CA VAL A 292 -28.94 3.58 -11.23
C VAL A 292 -28.61 4.56 -10.11
N LEU A 293 -27.50 4.33 -9.45
CA LEU A 293 -26.92 5.28 -8.47
C LEU A 293 -25.99 6.24 -9.21
N ASN A 294 -26.30 7.52 -9.19
CA ASN A 294 -25.47 8.57 -9.77
C ASN A 294 -24.87 9.45 -8.67
N ILE A 295 -23.58 9.70 -8.76
CA ILE A 295 -22.81 10.58 -7.91
C ILE A 295 -22.07 11.56 -8.81
N PRO A 296 -22.57 12.80 -9.00
CA PRO A 296 -21.94 13.78 -9.88
C PRO A 296 -20.52 14.15 -9.45
N SER A 297 -20.30 14.25 -8.14
CA SER A 297 -18.98 14.51 -7.57
C SER A 297 -18.87 13.97 -6.15
N LEU A 298 -17.66 13.54 -5.79
CA LEU A 298 -17.26 13.21 -4.44
C LEU A 298 -15.86 13.77 -4.21
N ASN A 299 -15.65 14.45 -3.09
CA ASN A 299 -14.34 14.97 -2.71
C ASN A 299 -14.00 14.44 -1.32
N GLY A 300 -12.73 14.15 -1.10
CA GLY A 300 -12.28 13.69 0.19
C GLY A 300 -10.80 13.98 0.45
N ALA A 301 -10.41 13.80 1.70
CA ALA A 301 -9.03 13.90 2.14
C ALA A 301 -8.73 12.77 3.11
N PHE A 302 -7.47 12.41 3.20
CA PHE A 302 -7.02 11.37 4.13
C PHE A 302 -5.67 11.72 4.72
N THR A 303 -5.41 11.16 5.89
CA THR A 303 -4.08 11.08 6.48
C THR A 303 -3.83 9.63 6.92
N ALA A 304 -2.61 9.13 6.72
CA ALA A 304 -2.26 7.76 7.05
C ALA A 304 -0.80 7.63 7.48
N GLY A 305 -0.52 6.78 8.45
CA GLY A 305 0.83 6.45 8.88
C GLY A 305 1.30 7.22 10.11
N LYS A 306 2.51 6.90 10.55
CA LYS A 306 3.11 7.48 11.76
C LYS A 306 3.49 8.94 11.54
N PRO A 307 3.52 9.78 12.59
CA PRO A 307 3.83 11.22 12.47
C PRO A 307 5.13 11.52 11.74
N GLU A 308 6.16 10.69 11.91
CA GLU A 308 7.47 10.84 11.28
C GLU A 308 7.50 10.50 9.78
N SER A 309 6.47 9.82 9.27
CA SER A 309 6.32 9.45 7.85
C SER A 309 4.84 9.36 7.46
N GLN A 310 4.12 10.47 7.64
CA GLN A 310 2.70 10.55 7.39
C GLN A 310 2.40 10.84 5.92
N TRP A 311 1.48 10.09 5.34
CA TRP A 311 0.84 10.41 4.07
C TRP A 311 -0.36 11.32 4.31
N ASN A 312 -0.42 12.40 3.55
CA ASN A 312 -1.56 13.28 3.47
C ASN A 312 -2.03 13.33 2.02
N GLY A 313 -3.33 13.29 1.81
CA GLY A 313 -3.82 13.30 0.45
C GLY A 313 -5.26 13.75 0.32
N SER A 314 -5.66 13.94 -0.92
CA SER A 314 -7.02 14.24 -1.34
C SER A 314 -7.42 13.33 -2.49
N PHE A 315 -8.71 13.08 -2.62
CA PHE A 315 -9.27 12.36 -3.75
C PHE A 315 -10.53 13.04 -4.22
N LYS A 316 -10.77 12.97 -5.52
CA LYS A 316 -11.94 13.48 -6.19
C LYS A 316 -12.46 12.45 -7.17
N LEU A 317 -13.76 12.24 -7.17
CA LEU A 317 -14.47 11.42 -8.15
C LEU A 317 -15.45 12.31 -8.90
N ASP A 318 -15.45 12.20 -10.22
CA ASP A 318 -16.36 12.95 -11.07
C ASP A 318 -17.25 11.99 -11.87
N LYS A 319 -18.55 12.21 -11.82
CA LYS A 319 -19.59 11.50 -12.57
C LYS A 319 -19.53 9.98 -12.43
N ALA A 320 -19.66 9.51 -11.19
CA ALA A 320 -19.82 8.07 -10.94
C ALA A 320 -21.27 7.64 -11.23
N SER A 321 -21.44 6.55 -11.97
CA SER A 321 -22.71 5.90 -12.24
C SER A 321 -22.60 4.40 -11.96
N ILE A 322 -23.42 3.91 -11.03
CA ILE A 322 -23.37 2.52 -10.55
C ILE A 322 -24.70 1.85 -10.84
N ARG A 323 -24.66 0.73 -11.54
CA ARG A 323 -25.74 -0.20 -11.81
C ARG A 323 -25.38 -1.56 -11.25
N THR A 324 -26.32 -2.48 -11.20
CA THR A 324 -26.11 -3.83 -10.60
C THR A 324 -24.89 -4.56 -11.18
N SER A 325 -24.63 -4.43 -12.49
CA SER A 325 -23.56 -5.15 -13.20
C SER A 325 -22.44 -4.27 -13.75
N VAL A 326 -22.57 -2.95 -13.67
CA VAL A 326 -21.62 -1.99 -14.26
C VAL A 326 -21.52 -0.76 -13.38
N ALA A 327 -20.31 -0.35 -13.08
CA ALA A 327 -20.02 0.95 -12.49
C ALA A 327 -19.01 1.71 -13.37
N THR A 328 -19.35 2.96 -13.67
CA THR A 328 -18.49 3.86 -14.44
C THR A 328 -18.11 5.06 -13.61
N LEU A 329 -16.91 5.54 -13.80
CA LEU A 329 -16.38 6.75 -13.22
C LEU A 329 -15.63 7.49 -14.33
N ASP A 330 -16.12 8.67 -14.72
CA ASP A 330 -15.54 9.41 -15.83
C ASP A 330 -14.12 9.86 -15.53
N ASN A 331 -13.88 10.29 -14.29
CA ASN A 331 -12.55 10.63 -13.81
C ASN A 331 -12.44 10.47 -12.29
N PHE A 332 -11.32 9.90 -11.85
CA PHE A 332 -10.86 10.02 -10.48
C PHE A 332 -9.55 10.81 -10.45
N GLU A 333 -9.35 11.57 -9.41
CA GLU A 333 -8.11 12.25 -9.10
C GLU A 333 -7.71 11.88 -7.66
N PHE A 334 -6.52 11.37 -7.50
CA PHE A 334 -5.95 11.01 -6.22
C PHE A 334 -4.60 11.72 -6.07
N ASN A 335 -4.49 12.58 -5.08
CA ASN A 335 -3.27 13.28 -4.75
C ASN A 335 -2.79 12.82 -3.37
N ALA A 336 -1.52 12.45 -3.27
CA ALA A 336 -0.93 12.05 -2.01
C ALA A 336 0.46 12.67 -1.85
N SER A 337 0.79 13.07 -0.64
CA SER A 337 2.11 13.57 -0.27
C SER A 337 2.59 12.91 1.01
N ASN A 338 3.85 12.57 1.03
CA ASN A 338 4.55 12.08 2.21
C ASN A 338 5.79 12.95 2.43
N LYS A 339 6.02 13.33 3.68
CA LYS A 339 7.22 14.06 4.08
C LYS A 339 7.83 13.36 5.29
N ASN A 340 9.06 12.95 5.18
CA ASN A 340 9.87 12.46 6.29
C ASN A 340 11.10 13.36 6.49
N ALA A 341 12.02 12.96 7.36
CA ALA A 341 13.22 13.75 7.66
C ALA A 341 14.15 13.96 6.44
N VAL A 342 14.09 13.08 5.45
CA VAL A 342 15.03 13.04 4.31
C VAL A 342 14.33 13.43 3.00
N HIS A 343 13.11 12.92 2.77
CA HIS A 343 12.42 13.03 1.49
C HIS A 343 11.02 13.62 1.63
N GLN A 344 10.60 14.31 0.58
CA GLN A 344 9.22 14.66 0.31
C GLN A 344 8.80 14.01 -1.01
N THR A 345 7.73 13.23 -0.98
CA THR A 345 7.16 12.54 -2.15
C THR A 345 5.77 13.06 -2.42
N ASN A 346 5.49 13.46 -3.64
CA ASN A 346 4.15 13.80 -4.12
C ASN A 346 3.75 12.82 -5.22
N LEU A 347 2.51 12.39 -5.19
CA LEU A 347 1.92 11.45 -6.16
C LEU A 347 0.56 11.98 -6.60
N THR A 348 0.32 12.01 -7.89
CA THR A 348 -0.99 12.30 -8.49
C THR A 348 -1.36 11.16 -9.42
N LEU A 349 -2.55 10.60 -9.24
CA LEU A 349 -3.11 9.55 -10.08
C LEU A 349 -4.48 9.98 -10.58
N THR A 350 -4.68 9.98 -11.90
CA THR A 350 -5.96 10.39 -12.51
C THR A 350 -6.37 9.43 -13.63
N GLY A 351 -7.66 9.35 -13.90
CA GLY A 351 -8.17 8.60 -15.04
C GLY A 351 -9.61 8.13 -14.86
N PRO A 352 -10.20 7.55 -15.92
CA PRO A 352 -11.50 6.92 -15.85
C PRO A 352 -11.40 5.51 -15.25
N LEU A 353 -12.49 5.03 -14.61
CA LEU A 353 -12.63 3.67 -14.15
C LEU A 353 -13.94 3.06 -14.67
N LEU A 354 -13.86 1.82 -15.10
CA LEU A 354 -14.98 0.99 -15.49
C LEU A 354 -14.92 -0.33 -14.73
N TRP A 355 -15.92 -0.61 -13.90
CA TRP A 355 -16.10 -1.91 -13.31
C TRP A 355 -17.25 -2.65 -13.98
N GLN A 356 -17.04 -3.93 -14.31
CA GLN A 356 -18.06 -4.83 -14.86
C GLN A 356 -18.02 -6.16 -14.09
N GLN A 357 -19.18 -6.67 -13.67
CA GLN A 357 -19.31 -7.85 -12.84
C GLN A 357 -18.53 -9.08 -13.37
N ASN A 358 -18.50 -9.26 -14.70
CA ASN A 358 -17.84 -10.41 -15.33
C ASN A 358 -16.44 -10.13 -15.89
N LYS A 359 -16.02 -8.86 -15.90
CA LYS A 359 -14.73 -8.43 -16.48
C LYS A 359 -13.82 -7.75 -15.49
N GLY A 360 -14.32 -7.43 -14.29
CA GLY A 360 -13.58 -6.75 -13.24
C GLY A 360 -13.42 -5.24 -13.46
N LEU A 361 -12.32 -4.66 -12.96
CA LEU A 361 -12.03 -3.24 -12.99
C LEU A 361 -11.05 -2.93 -14.13
N GLN A 362 -11.36 -1.91 -14.90
CA GLN A 362 -10.59 -1.48 -16.08
C GLN A 362 -10.39 0.04 -16.07
N SER A 363 -9.26 0.48 -16.60
CA SER A 363 -9.05 1.86 -17.01
C SER A 363 -8.42 1.90 -18.40
N SER A 364 -8.95 2.73 -19.26
CA SER A 364 -8.41 2.94 -20.61
C SER A 364 -7.24 3.91 -20.64
N SER A 365 -7.15 4.80 -19.64
CA SER A 365 -6.13 5.85 -19.60
C SER A 365 -5.92 6.32 -18.17
N ILE A 366 -4.96 5.73 -17.47
CA ILE A 366 -4.47 6.22 -16.17
C ILE A 366 -3.29 7.14 -16.41
N ASN A 367 -3.24 8.25 -15.68
CA ASN A 367 -2.10 9.14 -15.64
C ASN A 367 -1.54 9.13 -14.22
N LEU A 368 -0.27 8.79 -14.07
CA LEU A 368 0.47 8.81 -12.83
C LEU A 368 1.60 9.84 -12.94
N THR A 369 1.59 10.81 -12.04
CA THR A 369 2.71 11.73 -11.87
C THR A 369 3.30 11.54 -10.48
N THR A 370 4.61 11.37 -10.41
CA THR A 370 5.35 11.31 -9.15
C THR A 370 6.45 12.34 -9.13
N LEU A 371 6.66 12.93 -7.96
CA LEU A 371 7.77 13.85 -7.69
C LEU A 371 8.35 13.48 -6.33
N GLN A 372 9.64 13.23 -6.29
CA GLN A 372 10.37 13.04 -5.03
C GLN A 372 11.51 14.05 -4.92
N ASP A 373 11.60 14.71 -3.79
CA ASP A 373 12.64 15.72 -3.49
C ASP A 373 13.30 15.42 -2.13
N THR A 374 14.49 15.95 -1.92
CA THR A 374 15.21 15.85 -0.66
C THR A 374 15.01 17.12 0.16
N VAL A 375 14.55 17.00 1.39
CA VAL A 375 14.14 18.14 2.24
C VAL A 375 15.27 19.15 2.51
N ASN A 376 16.54 18.73 2.48
CA ASN A 376 17.69 19.53 2.88
C ASN A 376 18.69 19.84 1.75
N ARG A 377 18.37 19.55 0.49
CA ARG A 377 19.24 19.89 -0.67
C ARG A 377 18.51 20.82 -1.62
N LEU A 378 19.27 21.62 -2.36
CA LEU A 378 18.77 22.57 -3.36
C LEU A 378 17.73 21.96 -4.31
N PRO A 379 16.80 22.78 -4.87
CA PRO A 379 15.57 22.35 -5.51
C PRO A 379 15.80 21.67 -6.87
N ASN A 380 16.40 20.48 -6.85
CA ASN A 380 16.34 19.58 -7.99
C ASN A 380 15.60 18.32 -7.55
N PRO A 381 14.35 18.15 -7.98
CA PRO A 381 13.61 16.93 -7.70
C PRO A 381 14.42 15.74 -8.22
N ARG A 382 14.76 14.81 -7.32
CA ARG A 382 15.58 13.64 -7.64
C ARG A 382 14.85 12.67 -8.56
N PHE A 383 13.53 12.67 -8.49
CA PHE A 383 12.72 11.68 -9.17
C PHE A 383 11.45 12.30 -9.69
N ILE A 384 11.28 12.33 -10.99
CA ILE A 384 10.07 12.82 -11.66
C ILE A 384 9.61 11.76 -12.63
N SER A 385 8.38 11.28 -12.46
CA SER A 385 7.76 10.37 -13.41
C SER A 385 6.42 10.91 -13.88
N GLN A 386 6.17 10.75 -15.16
CA GLN A 386 4.89 11.02 -15.80
C GLN A 386 4.54 9.83 -16.67
N LEU A 387 3.62 9.02 -16.19
CA LEU A 387 3.24 7.76 -16.80
C LEU A 387 1.78 7.80 -17.19
N THR A 388 1.46 7.27 -18.36
CA THR A 388 0.09 7.09 -18.82
C THR A 388 -0.08 5.68 -19.36
N GLY A 389 -1.26 5.12 -19.20
CA GLY A 389 -1.48 3.76 -19.68
C GLY A 389 -2.85 3.23 -19.35
N SER A 390 -3.04 1.96 -19.65
CA SER A 390 -4.25 1.22 -19.35
C SER A 390 -3.97 0.09 -18.39
N PHE A 391 -4.98 -0.28 -17.62
CA PHE A 391 -4.93 -1.51 -16.82
C PHE A 391 -6.28 -2.24 -16.84
N ASN A 392 -6.24 -3.52 -16.56
CA ASN A 392 -7.38 -4.39 -16.40
C ASN A 392 -7.15 -5.35 -15.23
N TRP A 393 -8.14 -5.48 -14.36
CA TRP A 393 -8.20 -6.45 -13.27
C TRP A 393 -9.50 -7.25 -13.39
N ASN A 394 -9.43 -8.54 -13.59
CA ASN A 394 -10.59 -9.39 -13.85
C ASN A 394 -11.36 -9.88 -12.60
N GLY A 395 -11.02 -9.35 -11.42
CA GLY A 395 -11.68 -9.73 -10.16
C GLY A 395 -11.18 -11.06 -9.54
N LYS A 396 -10.23 -11.75 -10.17
CA LYS A 396 -9.66 -13.03 -9.73
C LYS A 396 -8.14 -12.94 -9.61
N GLU A 397 -7.63 -11.92 -8.97
CA GLU A 397 -6.19 -11.71 -8.78
C GLU A 397 -5.37 -11.53 -10.07
N ASN A 398 -6.00 -11.46 -11.25
CA ASN A 398 -5.30 -11.21 -12.51
C ASN A 398 -5.29 -9.72 -12.83
N TRP A 399 -4.10 -9.16 -12.97
CA TRP A 399 -3.86 -7.79 -13.38
C TRP A 399 -3.06 -7.76 -14.66
N GLN A 400 -3.35 -6.85 -15.54
CA GLN A 400 -2.53 -6.56 -16.71
C GLN A 400 -2.55 -5.08 -17.02
N GLY A 401 -1.46 -4.56 -17.55
CA GLY A 401 -1.35 -3.15 -17.91
C GLY A 401 -0.31 -2.88 -18.97
N ASP A 402 -0.51 -1.78 -19.69
CA ASP A 402 0.43 -1.18 -20.64
C ASP A 402 0.58 0.29 -20.24
N ILE A 403 1.78 0.65 -19.78
CA ILE A 403 2.10 1.96 -19.21
C ILE A 403 3.29 2.53 -19.98
N LYS A 404 3.17 3.78 -20.41
CA LYS A 404 4.22 4.52 -21.15
C LYS A 404 4.37 5.91 -20.57
N GLY A 405 5.52 6.51 -20.80
CA GLY A 405 5.76 7.88 -20.38
C GLY A 405 7.22 8.14 -20.07
N THR A 406 7.47 8.88 -19.02
CA THR A 406 8.82 9.16 -18.56
C THR A 406 9.00 8.72 -17.12
N PHE A 407 10.15 8.12 -16.84
CA PHE A 407 10.64 7.80 -15.51
C PHE A 407 11.97 8.54 -15.31
N ASP A 408 12.04 9.39 -14.29
CA ASP A 408 13.16 10.30 -14.08
C ASP A 408 13.57 11.07 -15.36
N ARG A 409 12.56 11.63 -16.03
CA ARG A 409 12.67 12.36 -17.31
C ARG A 409 13.12 11.50 -18.50
N GLN A 410 13.26 10.18 -18.34
CA GLN A 410 13.68 9.27 -19.40
C GLN A 410 12.49 8.46 -19.92
N PRO A 411 12.35 8.26 -21.22
CA PRO A 411 11.28 7.44 -21.79
C PRO A 411 11.25 6.04 -21.17
N LEU A 412 10.07 5.65 -20.70
CA LEU A 412 9.75 4.33 -20.14
C LEU A 412 8.57 3.72 -20.86
N ALA A 413 8.66 2.44 -21.16
CA ALA A 413 7.52 1.58 -21.49
C ALA A 413 7.53 0.36 -20.58
N LEU A 414 6.36 0.04 -20.01
CA LEU A 414 6.16 -1.08 -19.10
C LEU A 414 4.88 -1.81 -19.51
N VAL A 415 5.00 -3.08 -19.83
CA VAL A 415 3.87 -4.00 -19.98
C VAL A 415 3.97 -5.04 -18.87
N PHE A 416 2.89 -5.32 -18.19
CA PHE A 416 2.89 -6.31 -17.13
C PHE A 416 1.62 -7.15 -17.10
N LYS A 417 1.76 -8.35 -16.58
CA LYS A 417 0.68 -9.29 -16.31
C LYS A 417 0.95 -10.01 -15.00
N TYR A 418 0.06 -9.88 -14.06
CA TYR A 418 0.09 -10.57 -12.78
C TYR A 418 -1.05 -11.58 -12.74
N GLN A 419 -0.75 -12.82 -12.38
CA GLN A 419 -1.73 -13.91 -12.35
C GLN A 419 -1.42 -14.93 -11.25
N PRO A 420 -2.43 -15.52 -10.59
CA PRO A 420 -2.22 -16.64 -9.70
C PRO A 420 -1.73 -17.86 -10.52
N THR A 421 -0.95 -18.72 -9.91
CA THR A 421 -0.50 -19.98 -10.48
C THR A 421 -1.06 -21.16 -9.68
N GLU A 422 -1.06 -22.36 -10.24
CA GLU A 422 -1.48 -23.57 -9.55
C GLU A 422 -0.59 -23.90 -8.34
N GLU A 423 0.65 -23.44 -8.33
CA GLU A 423 1.64 -23.64 -7.26
C GLU A 423 1.47 -22.69 -6.06
N GLN A 424 0.39 -21.95 -5.94
CA GLN A 424 0.08 -20.94 -4.91
C GLN A 424 1.00 -19.70 -4.90
N THR A 425 2.05 -19.65 -5.69
CA THR A 425 2.90 -18.46 -5.82
C THR A 425 2.51 -17.69 -7.07
N PRO A 426 1.95 -16.49 -6.96
CA PRO A 426 1.54 -15.70 -8.12
C PRO A 426 2.72 -15.40 -9.05
N LEU A 427 2.46 -15.24 -10.34
CA LEU A 427 3.45 -14.87 -11.35
C LEU A 427 3.23 -13.44 -11.82
N LEU A 428 4.31 -12.65 -11.83
CA LEU A 428 4.39 -11.33 -12.47
C LEU A 428 5.27 -11.43 -13.71
N GLU A 429 4.66 -11.43 -14.87
CA GLU A 429 5.35 -11.27 -16.16
C GLU A 429 5.47 -9.78 -16.50
N ALA A 430 6.65 -9.30 -16.91
CA ALA A 430 6.83 -7.91 -17.28
C ALA A 430 7.78 -7.70 -18.46
N GLY A 431 7.52 -6.68 -19.25
CA GLY A 431 8.43 -6.15 -20.26
C GLY A 431 8.75 -4.69 -19.91
N ILE A 432 10.01 -4.37 -19.68
CA ILE A 432 10.46 -3.03 -19.28
C ILE A 432 11.43 -2.51 -20.33
N ALA A 433 11.13 -1.33 -20.87
CA ALA A 433 12.04 -0.61 -21.75
C ALA A 433 12.26 0.80 -21.20
N LEU A 434 13.49 1.16 -20.89
CA LEU A 434 13.89 2.45 -20.34
C LEU A 434 15.08 3.02 -21.14
N GLN A 435 15.05 4.28 -21.50
CA GLN A 435 16.12 4.85 -22.29
C GLN A 435 17.41 5.04 -21.48
N LYS A 436 17.30 5.56 -20.27
CA LYS A 436 18.43 5.78 -19.37
C LYS A 436 18.03 5.62 -17.91
N LEU A 437 18.92 4.99 -17.14
CA LEU A 437 18.79 4.86 -15.68
C LEU A 437 20.10 5.32 -15.03
N SER A 438 20.05 6.44 -14.29
CA SER A 438 21.17 6.86 -13.45
C SER A 438 20.85 6.55 -11.99
N LEU A 439 21.64 5.66 -11.38
CA LEU A 439 21.52 5.32 -9.95
C LEU A 439 22.39 6.24 -9.08
N LEU A 440 23.19 7.12 -9.66
CA LEU A 440 24.07 8.03 -8.93
C LEU A 440 23.35 8.91 -7.90
N PRO A 441 22.18 9.52 -8.22
CA PRO A 441 21.46 10.34 -7.26
C PRO A 441 20.88 9.55 -6.07
N TYR A 442 20.69 8.25 -6.23
CA TYR A 442 20.06 7.36 -5.25
C TYR A 442 21.07 6.51 -4.47
N TRP A 443 22.34 6.57 -4.83
CA TRP A 443 23.35 5.63 -4.35
C TRP A 443 23.55 5.66 -2.84
N ASP A 444 23.56 6.86 -2.25
CA ASP A 444 23.69 7.02 -0.80
C ASP A 444 22.52 6.39 -0.06
N ASP A 445 21.32 6.51 -0.61
CA ASP A 445 20.09 5.93 -0.03
C ASP A 445 20.06 4.41 -0.20
N ILE A 446 20.55 3.90 -1.34
CA ILE A 446 20.70 2.46 -1.59
C ILE A 446 21.70 1.87 -0.58
N GLN A 447 22.83 2.53 -0.37
CA GLN A 447 23.83 2.07 0.61
C GLN A 447 23.32 2.13 2.05
N ALA A 448 22.62 3.20 2.43
CA ALA A 448 22.06 3.34 3.78
C ALA A 448 21.02 2.27 4.12
N ASN A 449 20.24 1.83 3.11
CA ASN A 449 19.19 0.83 3.27
C ASN A 449 19.64 -0.61 3.01
N SER A 450 20.87 -0.83 2.57
CA SER A 450 21.40 -2.15 2.18
C SER A 450 21.81 -3.05 3.36
N GLY A 451 21.26 -2.82 4.55
CA GLY A 451 21.59 -3.62 5.75
C GLY A 451 21.34 -5.13 5.63
N SER A 452 20.56 -5.58 4.65
CA SER A 452 20.32 -7.00 4.37
C SER A 452 20.92 -7.50 3.05
N GLY A 453 21.41 -6.62 2.19
CA GLY A 453 21.94 -6.98 0.86
C GLY A 453 20.88 -7.50 -0.13
N TYR A 454 19.81 -8.11 0.36
CA TYR A 454 18.68 -8.58 -0.45
C TYR A 454 17.56 -7.53 -0.41
N PRO A 455 16.89 -7.22 -1.53
CA PRO A 455 15.87 -6.19 -1.56
C PRO A 455 14.79 -6.44 -0.50
N ALA A 456 14.60 -5.50 0.42
CA ALA A 456 13.65 -5.64 1.54
C ALA A 456 12.22 -5.93 1.07
N ILE A 457 11.86 -5.45 -0.11
CA ILE A 457 10.57 -5.72 -0.75
C ILE A 457 10.37 -7.23 -1.01
N LEU A 458 11.45 -7.98 -1.22
CA LEU A 458 11.42 -9.41 -1.47
C LEU A 458 11.41 -10.25 -0.17
N ASN A 459 11.63 -9.64 0.99
CA ASN A 459 11.66 -10.33 2.28
C ASN A 459 10.33 -10.24 3.08
N ASN A 460 9.49 -9.24 2.81
CA ASN A 460 8.39 -8.83 3.71
C ASN A 460 6.99 -9.05 3.14
N GLY A 461 6.68 -10.18 2.55
CA GLY A 461 5.30 -10.46 2.10
C GLY A 461 5.15 -11.66 1.17
N PRO A 462 3.93 -11.96 0.70
CA PRO A 462 3.71 -12.90 -0.38
C PRO A 462 4.20 -12.28 -1.69
N ILE A 463 5.41 -12.64 -2.10
CA ILE A 463 6.05 -12.11 -3.30
C ILE A 463 5.68 -12.99 -4.47
N PRO A 464 5.24 -12.41 -5.60
CA PRO A 464 5.10 -13.16 -6.83
C PRO A 464 6.46 -13.64 -7.34
N ARG A 465 6.48 -14.75 -8.06
CA ARG A 465 7.58 -15.04 -8.96
C ARG A 465 7.57 -13.99 -10.08
N ILE A 466 8.72 -13.38 -10.36
CA ILE A 466 8.87 -12.32 -11.35
C ILE A 466 9.63 -12.90 -12.55
N ASP A 467 9.03 -12.82 -13.73
CA ASP A 467 9.65 -13.14 -15.01
C ASP A 467 9.58 -11.87 -15.88
N ALA A 468 10.71 -11.19 -16.08
CA ALA A 468 10.70 -9.93 -16.82
C ALA A 468 11.78 -9.86 -17.89
N SER A 469 11.44 -9.27 -19.03
CA SER A 469 12.40 -8.84 -20.04
C SER A 469 12.73 -7.36 -19.81
N ILE A 470 14.02 -7.04 -19.72
CA ILE A 470 14.49 -5.69 -19.41
C ILE A 470 15.38 -5.21 -20.55
N LYS A 471 15.07 -4.03 -21.07
CA LYS A 471 15.87 -3.29 -22.06
C LYS A 471 16.15 -1.89 -21.54
N ILE A 472 17.42 -1.54 -21.37
CA ILE A 472 17.82 -0.22 -20.90
C ILE A 472 18.91 0.32 -21.82
N GLY A 473 18.70 1.51 -22.38
CA GLY A 473 19.67 2.12 -23.29
C GLY A 473 21.00 2.46 -22.63
N ASN A 474 20.97 2.99 -21.40
CA ASN A 474 22.19 3.31 -20.63
C ASN A 474 21.91 3.21 -19.12
N ILE A 475 22.81 2.55 -18.40
CA ILE A 475 22.83 2.53 -16.92
C ILE A 475 24.12 3.20 -16.43
N GLN A 476 23.95 4.08 -15.45
CA GLN A 476 25.06 4.68 -14.70
C GLN A 476 24.98 4.28 -13.23
N ILE A 477 25.99 3.57 -12.77
CA ILE A 477 26.22 3.27 -11.35
C ILE A 477 27.60 3.85 -10.97
N PRO A 478 27.92 4.08 -9.68
CA PRO A 478 29.25 4.51 -9.29
C PRO A 478 30.32 3.50 -9.76
N GLY A 479 31.28 3.96 -10.53
CA GLY A 479 32.36 3.15 -11.03
C GLY A 479 32.02 2.25 -12.22
N LEU A 480 30.83 2.35 -12.82
CA LEU A 480 30.51 1.57 -14.02
C LEU A 480 29.42 2.22 -14.87
N GLN A 481 29.65 2.25 -16.18
CA GLN A 481 28.68 2.65 -17.17
C GLN A 481 28.45 1.52 -18.17
N LEU A 482 27.17 1.20 -18.39
CA LEU A 482 26.74 0.16 -19.33
C LEU A 482 25.78 0.76 -20.35
N ASP A 483 25.87 0.29 -21.58
CA ASP A 483 25.01 0.74 -22.67
C ASP A 483 24.26 -0.46 -23.28
N ASN A 484 23.07 -0.20 -23.85
CA ASN A 484 22.26 -1.18 -24.58
C ASN A 484 22.09 -2.51 -23.82
N ILE A 485 21.66 -2.40 -22.57
CA ILE A 485 21.45 -3.56 -21.70
C ILE A 485 20.20 -4.30 -22.15
N GLU A 486 20.31 -5.59 -22.36
CA GLU A 486 19.22 -6.53 -22.55
C GLU A 486 19.42 -7.73 -21.60
N THR A 487 18.36 -8.09 -20.86
CA THR A 487 18.42 -9.22 -19.92
C THR A 487 17.03 -9.77 -19.62
N LEU A 488 17.00 -11.02 -19.18
CA LEU A 488 15.82 -11.65 -18.58
C LEU A 488 16.02 -11.71 -17.07
N LEU A 489 15.11 -11.11 -16.33
CA LEU A 489 15.04 -11.15 -14.87
C LEU A 489 14.11 -12.29 -14.46
N ASN A 490 14.60 -13.21 -13.66
CA ASN A 490 13.80 -14.17 -12.91
C ASN A 490 14.08 -13.92 -11.42
N ALA A 491 13.02 -13.67 -10.66
CA ALA A 491 13.16 -13.43 -9.23
C ALA A 491 12.04 -14.10 -8.44
N ASP A 492 12.42 -14.65 -7.29
CA ASP A 492 11.52 -15.21 -6.28
C ASP A 492 12.07 -14.89 -4.87
N LYS A 493 11.56 -15.57 -3.84
CA LYS A 493 12.02 -15.38 -2.46
C LYS A 493 13.45 -15.86 -2.22
N GLU A 494 13.93 -16.79 -3.02
CA GLU A 494 15.20 -17.48 -2.81
C GLU A 494 16.29 -16.96 -3.74
N HIS A 495 15.92 -16.55 -4.97
CA HIS A 495 16.87 -16.20 -6.02
C HIS A 495 16.42 -14.97 -6.83
N ILE A 496 17.41 -14.19 -7.24
CA ILE A 496 17.30 -13.20 -8.31
C ILE A 496 18.34 -13.56 -9.36
N THR A 497 17.92 -13.72 -10.61
CA THR A 497 18.81 -14.06 -11.72
C THR A 497 18.56 -13.13 -12.90
N LEU A 498 19.61 -12.50 -13.38
CA LEU A 498 19.69 -11.81 -14.67
C LEU A 498 20.37 -12.75 -15.65
N SER A 499 19.60 -13.42 -16.49
CA SER A 499 20.13 -14.34 -17.50
C SER A 499 20.15 -13.67 -18.87
N HIS A 500 20.99 -14.19 -19.78
CA HIS A 500 21.17 -13.60 -21.11
C HIS A 500 21.52 -12.11 -21.04
N PHE A 501 22.28 -11.74 -20.00
CA PHE A 501 22.68 -10.37 -19.79
C PHE A 501 23.65 -9.96 -20.90
N LYS A 502 23.27 -8.97 -21.70
CA LYS A 502 24.07 -8.36 -22.73
C LYS A 502 24.16 -6.88 -22.51
N ALA A 503 25.33 -6.30 -22.64
CA ALA A 503 25.53 -4.87 -22.53
C ALA A 503 26.74 -4.40 -23.34
N GLY A 504 26.69 -3.14 -23.78
CA GLY A 504 27.86 -2.40 -24.21
C GLY A 504 28.69 -2.01 -22.98
N LEU A 505 30.02 -2.16 -23.07
CA LEU A 505 30.94 -1.88 -21.98
C LEU A 505 32.19 -1.20 -22.54
N TYR A 506 32.33 0.12 -22.32
CA TYR A 506 33.47 0.94 -22.73
C TYR A 506 33.96 0.67 -24.17
N GLY A 507 33.05 0.76 -25.14
CA GLY A 507 33.33 0.55 -26.56
C GLY A 507 33.40 -0.91 -27.02
N GLY A 508 33.38 -1.88 -26.11
CA GLY A 508 33.21 -3.30 -26.34
C GLY A 508 31.83 -3.77 -25.91
N GLN A 509 31.67 -5.05 -25.69
CA GLN A 509 30.43 -5.70 -25.27
C GLN A 509 30.70 -6.75 -24.20
N THR A 510 29.67 -7.05 -23.39
CA THR A 510 29.72 -8.16 -22.43
C THR A 510 28.44 -8.98 -22.51
N GLU A 511 28.57 -10.28 -22.30
CA GLU A 511 27.46 -11.24 -22.30
C GLU A 511 27.64 -12.23 -21.15
N GLY A 512 26.54 -12.64 -20.49
CA GLY A 512 26.63 -13.63 -19.41
C GLY A 512 25.40 -13.65 -18.51
N GLY A 513 25.64 -13.79 -17.22
CA GLY A 513 24.61 -13.85 -16.18
C GLY A 513 25.08 -13.26 -14.85
N ILE A 514 24.11 -12.81 -14.08
CA ILE A 514 24.31 -12.32 -12.71
C ILE A 514 23.24 -12.99 -11.87
N SER A 515 23.61 -13.61 -10.75
CA SER A 515 22.63 -14.17 -9.83
C SER A 515 22.92 -13.80 -8.38
N MET A 516 21.86 -13.75 -7.59
CA MET A 516 21.91 -13.51 -6.15
C MET A 516 21.00 -14.51 -5.45
N ALA A 517 21.55 -15.24 -4.49
CA ALA A 517 20.80 -16.14 -3.62
C ALA A 517 20.54 -15.48 -2.26
N ASN A 518 19.32 -15.62 -1.75
CA ASN A 518 18.88 -15.08 -0.46
C ASN A 518 19.36 -15.96 0.70
N THR A 519 20.66 -16.06 0.86
CA THR A 519 21.31 -16.71 2.01
C THR A 519 21.65 -15.68 3.09
N THR A 520 22.04 -16.10 4.28
CA THR A 520 22.47 -15.19 5.33
C THR A 520 23.95 -15.36 5.64
N PRO A 521 24.83 -14.44 5.22
CA PRO A 521 24.61 -13.32 4.30
C PRO A 521 24.35 -13.75 2.85
N PRO A 522 23.81 -12.87 1.97
CA PRO A 522 23.49 -13.21 0.59
C PRO A 522 24.73 -13.60 -0.23
N THR A 523 24.53 -14.49 -1.19
CA THR A 523 25.56 -14.99 -2.11
C THR A 523 25.30 -14.44 -3.51
N TYR A 524 26.34 -13.92 -4.15
CA TYR A 524 26.31 -13.35 -5.48
C TYR A 524 27.20 -14.17 -6.41
N HIS A 525 26.76 -14.40 -7.62
CA HIS A 525 27.53 -15.04 -8.67
C HIS A 525 27.47 -14.19 -9.94
N LEU A 526 28.64 -13.90 -10.51
CA LEU A 526 28.83 -13.13 -11.74
C LEU A 526 29.58 -13.99 -12.75
N GLN A 527 28.96 -14.28 -13.88
CA GLN A 527 29.59 -14.94 -15.01
C GLN A 527 29.47 -14.04 -16.24
N GLN A 528 30.58 -13.57 -16.77
CA GLN A 528 30.62 -12.64 -17.90
C GLN A 528 31.74 -12.98 -18.87
N ASP A 529 31.43 -12.86 -20.15
CA ASP A 529 32.39 -12.81 -21.26
C ASP A 529 32.35 -11.41 -21.84
N ALA A 530 33.45 -10.69 -21.74
CA ALA A 530 33.61 -9.32 -22.23
C ALA A 530 34.59 -9.28 -23.39
N GLN A 531 34.24 -8.57 -24.46
CA GLN A 531 35.02 -8.55 -25.70
C GLN A 531 35.27 -7.11 -26.17
N ASN A 532 36.51 -6.88 -26.60
CA ASN A 532 36.99 -5.64 -27.20
C ASN A 532 36.74 -4.39 -26.30
N VAL A 533 36.87 -4.54 -24.99
CA VAL A 533 36.64 -3.49 -24.00
C VAL A 533 37.84 -2.57 -23.88
N GLN A 534 37.65 -1.25 -23.88
CA GLN A 534 38.70 -0.30 -23.58
C GLN A 534 39.08 -0.37 -22.10
N ILE A 535 40.25 -0.91 -21.82
CA ILE A 535 40.68 -1.28 -20.47
C ILE A 535 40.94 -0.05 -19.59
N ARG A 536 41.50 1.03 -20.12
CA ARG A 536 41.86 2.24 -19.33
C ARG A 536 40.64 2.87 -18.66
N PRO A 537 39.57 3.27 -19.37
CA PRO A 537 38.41 3.88 -18.73
C PRO A 537 37.71 2.90 -17.77
N LEU A 538 37.66 1.60 -18.08
CA LEU A 538 37.09 0.58 -17.20
C LEU A 538 37.83 0.53 -15.85
N LEU A 539 39.16 0.44 -15.87
CA LEU A 539 39.98 0.40 -14.64
C LEU A 539 39.92 1.71 -13.86
N GLN A 540 39.87 2.84 -14.57
CA GLN A 540 39.73 4.17 -13.93
C GLN A 540 38.41 4.28 -13.16
N ASP A 541 37.29 3.87 -13.75
CA ASP A 541 35.98 3.97 -13.16
C ASP A 541 35.78 2.96 -12.02
N LEU A 542 36.23 1.71 -12.19
CA LEU A 542 36.08 0.66 -11.18
C LEU A 542 37.02 0.80 -9.99
N PHE A 543 38.29 1.17 -10.23
CA PHE A 543 39.36 1.06 -9.23
C PHE A 543 40.10 2.37 -9.00
N GLY A 544 39.85 3.43 -9.78
CA GLY A 544 40.53 4.71 -9.69
C GLY A 544 41.97 4.71 -10.20
N PHE A 545 42.40 3.68 -10.93
CA PHE A 545 43.72 3.61 -11.52
C PHE A 545 43.67 3.37 -13.04
N HIS A 546 44.74 3.82 -13.73
CA HIS A 546 44.81 3.84 -15.18
C HIS A 546 46.16 3.30 -15.68
N SER A 547 46.66 2.29 -14.96
CA SER A 547 48.00 1.72 -15.24
C SER A 547 48.05 0.91 -16.52
N PHE A 548 46.96 0.39 -17.01
CA PHE A 548 46.88 -0.35 -18.26
C PHE A 548 46.02 0.37 -19.28
N SER A 549 46.44 0.33 -20.52
CA SER A 549 45.67 0.77 -21.68
C SER A 549 45.68 -0.33 -22.74
N GLY A 550 44.74 -0.23 -23.70
CA GLY A 550 44.58 -1.20 -24.79
C GLY A 550 43.10 -1.66 -24.85
N ASN A 551 42.80 -2.52 -25.82
CA ASN A 551 41.51 -3.20 -25.93
C ASN A 551 41.68 -4.61 -25.41
N GLY A 552 40.70 -5.09 -24.62
CA GLY A 552 40.83 -6.37 -23.96
C GLY A 552 39.56 -7.22 -24.00
N ASP A 553 39.79 -8.51 -23.93
CA ASP A 553 38.75 -9.52 -23.71
C ASP A 553 38.93 -10.10 -22.30
N ALA A 554 37.81 -10.34 -21.62
CA ALA A 554 37.84 -10.91 -20.26
C ALA A 554 36.76 -12.00 -20.09
N ILE A 555 37.15 -13.08 -19.45
CA ILE A 555 36.22 -14.12 -18.97
C ILE A 555 36.25 -14.04 -17.44
N ILE A 556 35.11 -13.88 -16.88
CA ILE A 556 34.91 -13.64 -15.45
C ILE A 556 33.92 -14.67 -14.92
N ASP A 557 34.30 -15.39 -13.87
CA ASP A 557 33.43 -16.29 -13.12
C ASP A 557 33.75 -16.13 -11.64
N LEU A 558 32.95 -15.33 -10.96
CA LEU A 558 33.21 -14.88 -9.59
C LEU A 558 32.00 -15.11 -8.69
N THR A 559 32.27 -15.62 -7.49
CA THR A 559 31.28 -15.77 -6.42
C THR A 559 31.73 -14.97 -5.20
N ALA A 560 30.81 -14.27 -4.57
CA ALA A 560 31.06 -13.53 -3.34
C ALA A 560 29.86 -13.64 -2.38
N ARG A 561 30.13 -13.51 -1.07
CA ARG A 561 29.12 -13.60 -0.03
C ARG A 561 29.26 -12.45 0.97
N GLY A 562 28.22 -11.65 1.19
CA GLY A 562 28.31 -10.53 2.13
C GLY A 562 27.21 -9.51 1.97
N ASN A 563 27.07 -8.66 3.00
CA ASN A 563 26.13 -7.54 3.06
C ASN A 563 26.78 -6.18 2.72
N ASN A 564 28.10 -6.12 2.60
CA ASN A 564 28.83 -4.90 2.32
C ASN A 564 30.10 -5.20 1.52
N ARG A 565 30.69 -4.13 0.93
CA ARG A 565 31.89 -4.25 0.08
C ARG A 565 33.02 -5.04 0.73
N LYS A 566 33.29 -4.80 2.01
CA LYS A 566 34.39 -5.49 2.73
C LYS A 566 34.14 -7.00 2.79
N GLN A 567 32.95 -7.43 3.20
CA GLN A 567 32.58 -8.86 3.24
C GLN A 567 32.61 -9.50 1.87
N LEU A 568 32.10 -8.80 0.84
CA LEU A 568 32.13 -9.28 -0.55
C LEU A 568 33.56 -9.52 -1.02
N ILE A 569 34.48 -8.57 -0.81
CA ILE A 569 35.90 -8.73 -1.18
C ILE A 569 36.53 -9.86 -0.38
N GLN A 570 36.31 -9.95 0.92
CA GLN A 570 36.90 -10.99 1.79
C GLN A 570 36.42 -12.42 1.47
N SER A 571 35.25 -12.55 0.85
CA SER A 571 34.67 -13.84 0.44
C SER A 571 34.81 -14.11 -1.07
N LEU A 572 35.38 -13.16 -1.82
CA LEU A 572 35.48 -13.25 -3.27
C LEU A 572 36.34 -14.45 -3.68
N GLN A 573 35.78 -15.29 -4.54
CA GLN A 573 36.43 -16.46 -5.09
C GLN A 573 36.02 -16.67 -6.55
N GLY A 574 36.88 -17.31 -7.34
CA GLY A 574 36.61 -17.68 -8.72
C GLY A 574 37.77 -17.42 -9.65
N MET A 575 37.48 -17.23 -10.93
CA MET A 575 38.49 -17.10 -11.99
C MET A 575 38.27 -15.82 -12.80
N LEU A 576 39.40 -15.22 -13.19
CA LEU A 576 39.47 -14.09 -14.12
C LEU A 576 40.56 -14.39 -15.17
N THR A 577 40.14 -14.41 -16.43
CA THR A 577 41.07 -14.39 -17.55
C THR A 577 40.95 -13.05 -18.26
N LEU A 578 42.09 -12.38 -18.52
CA LEU A 578 42.16 -11.13 -19.22
C LEU A 578 43.20 -11.20 -20.34
N ASN A 579 42.81 -10.76 -21.53
CA ASN A 579 43.68 -10.63 -22.67
C ASN A 579 43.61 -9.22 -23.24
N ILE A 580 44.69 -8.45 -23.17
CA ILE A 580 44.75 -7.05 -23.66
C ILE A 580 45.65 -7.00 -24.87
N LEU A 581 45.18 -6.39 -25.95
CA LEU A 581 45.94 -6.21 -27.19
C LEU A 581 46.31 -4.73 -27.36
N ASP A 582 47.49 -4.51 -28.00
CA ASP A 582 47.98 -3.22 -28.43
C ASP A 582 47.91 -2.12 -27.38
N GLY A 583 48.44 -2.40 -26.21
CA GLY A 583 48.32 -1.59 -25.04
C GLY A 583 49.66 -1.04 -24.51
N ALA A 584 49.58 -0.41 -23.34
CA ALA A 584 50.76 0.00 -22.60
C ALA A 584 50.55 -0.14 -21.08
N TRP A 585 51.56 -0.59 -20.38
CA TRP A 585 51.67 -0.53 -18.94
C TRP A 585 52.24 0.83 -18.54
N LYS A 586 51.44 1.73 -18.08
CA LYS A 586 51.77 3.07 -17.67
C LYS A 586 52.38 3.14 -16.26
N GLY A 587 53.29 4.08 -16.04
CA GLY A 587 53.97 4.27 -14.76
C GLY A 587 55.20 3.40 -14.59
N ILE A 588 55.46 2.45 -15.52
CA ILE A 588 56.65 1.61 -15.51
C ILE A 588 57.24 1.55 -16.94
N ASP A 589 58.47 2.02 -17.12
CA ASP A 589 59.22 1.85 -18.36
C ASP A 589 60.31 0.80 -18.16
N ILE A 590 59.95 -0.45 -18.46
CA ILE A 590 60.83 -1.59 -18.30
C ILE A 590 62.04 -1.44 -19.21
N ASN A 591 61.91 -0.92 -20.42
CA ASN A 591 63.04 -0.65 -21.32
C ASN A 591 64.02 0.34 -20.72
N ASN A 592 63.56 1.45 -20.12
CA ASN A 592 64.40 2.42 -19.47
C ASN A 592 65.04 1.85 -18.19
N ILE A 593 64.31 1.08 -17.40
CA ILE A 593 64.87 0.38 -16.22
C ILE A 593 65.97 -0.56 -16.60
N LEU A 594 65.81 -1.28 -17.68
CA LEU A 594 66.84 -2.20 -18.18
C LEU A 594 68.09 -1.47 -18.77
N LYS A 595 67.88 -0.30 -19.40
CA LYS A 595 68.95 0.54 -19.94
C LYS A 595 69.77 1.27 -18.88
N ASN A 596 69.08 1.92 -17.95
CA ASN A 596 69.67 2.93 -17.07
C ASN A 596 69.68 2.53 -15.58
N GLY A 597 69.19 1.31 -15.29
CA GLY A 597 69.08 0.80 -13.93
C GLY A 597 67.79 1.24 -13.23
N ILE A 598 67.54 0.63 -12.09
CA ILE A 598 66.28 0.84 -11.32
C ILE A 598 66.11 2.25 -10.81
N SER A 599 67.24 2.99 -10.57
CA SER A 599 67.24 4.39 -10.17
C SER A 599 66.66 5.35 -11.22
N ALA A 600 66.52 4.92 -12.47
CA ALA A 600 65.84 5.66 -13.53
C ALA A 600 64.31 5.66 -13.46
N GLN A 601 63.71 4.95 -12.52
CA GLN A 601 62.27 4.92 -12.30
C GLN A 601 61.74 6.21 -11.64
N GLN A 602 62.57 7.11 -11.17
CA GLN A 602 62.14 8.33 -10.47
C GLN A 602 61.57 9.45 -11.36
N SER A 603 61.48 9.29 -12.67
CA SER A 603 60.79 10.21 -13.55
C SER A 603 59.31 9.89 -13.64
N SER A 604 58.51 10.50 -12.75
CA SER A 604 57.05 10.55 -12.86
C SER A 604 56.63 11.46 -14.03
N GLY A 605 56.13 10.89 -15.11
CA GLY A 605 55.60 11.64 -16.25
C GLY A 605 54.65 10.76 -17.08
N GLU A 606 53.73 11.39 -17.81
CA GLU A 606 52.75 10.67 -18.69
C GLU A 606 53.43 9.81 -19.78
N HIS A 607 54.73 9.99 -20.03
CA HIS A 607 55.50 9.26 -21.03
C HIS A 607 56.18 8.00 -20.50
N VAL A 608 56.11 7.73 -19.18
CA VAL A 608 56.72 6.54 -18.58
C VAL A 608 55.75 5.38 -18.80
N GLN A 609 56.05 4.53 -19.75
CA GLN A 609 55.20 3.35 -20.07
C GLN A 609 56.00 2.23 -20.76
N THR A 610 55.54 1.01 -20.58
CA THR A 610 56.02 -0.17 -21.36
C THR A 610 54.91 -0.51 -22.35
N PRO A 611 55.11 -0.24 -23.66
CA PRO A 611 54.17 -0.64 -24.70
C PRO A 611 54.23 -2.16 -24.89
N PHE A 612 53.11 -2.77 -25.20
CA PHE A 612 53.02 -4.20 -25.51
C PHE A 612 51.98 -4.50 -26.62
N HIS A 613 52.23 -5.58 -27.35
CA HIS A 613 51.28 -6.10 -28.35
C HIS A 613 50.21 -6.99 -27.70
N ARG A 614 50.61 -7.74 -26.65
CA ARG A 614 49.68 -8.65 -25.95
C ARG A 614 50.09 -8.73 -24.47
N PHE A 615 49.06 -8.62 -23.61
CA PHE A 615 49.13 -8.93 -22.20
C PHE A 615 48.06 -9.95 -21.86
N THR A 616 48.44 -11.04 -21.21
CA THR A 616 47.50 -12.08 -20.74
C THR A 616 47.65 -12.25 -19.24
N LEU A 617 46.52 -12.29 -18.54
CA LEU A 617 46.43 -12.55 -17.11
C LEU A 617 45.45 -13.70 -16.88
N ASN A 618 45.90 -14.74 -16.22
CA ASN A 618 45.03 -15.78 -15.65
C ASN A 618 45.15 -15.68 -14.14
N SER A 619 44.00 -15.47 -13.49
CA SER A 619 43.94 -15.28 -12.05
C SER A 619 42.92 -16.20 -11.43
N GLU A 620 43.33 -16.90 -10.38
CA GLU A 620 42.47 -17.60 -9.45
C GLU A 620 42.34 -16.76 -8.20
N ILE A 621 41.08 -16.43 -7.82
CA ILE A 621 40.79 -15.57 -6.66
C ILE A 621 40.28 -16.47 -5.54
N ASP A 622 40.91 -16.40 -4.38
CA ASP A 622 40.44 -17.01 -3.13
C ASP A 622 40.48 -16.02 -2.01
N LYS A 623 39.34 -15.84 -1.30
CA LYS A 623 39.17 -14.94 -0.18
C LYS A 623 39.66 -13.50 -0.42
N GLY A 624 39.45 -13.01 -1.64
CA GLY A 624 39.87 -11.68 -2.06
C GLY A 624 41.35 -11.53 -2.38
N ILE A 625 42.09 -12.62 -2.45
CA ILE A 625 43.44 -12.65 -2.96
C ILE A 625 43.43 -13.20 -4.37
N SER A 626 43.83 -12.40 -5.34
CA SER A 626 43.95 -12.75 -6.76
C SER A 626 45.35 -13.31 -7.01
N HIS A 627 45.45 -14.61 -7.20
CA HIS A 627 46.70 -15.32 -7.54
C HIS A 627 46.87 -15.30 -9.04
N HIS A 628 47.95 -14.69 -9.51
CA HIS A 628 48.28 -14.56 -10.92
C HIS A 628 49.10 -15.75 -11.39
N ILE A 629 48.55 -16.53 -12.32
CA ILE A 629 49.18 -17.75 -12.83
C ILE A 629 49.51 -17.54 -14.31
N ASN A 630 50.78 -17.69 -14.67
CA ASN A 630 51.22 -17.54 -16.05
C ASN A 630 50.77 -16.22 -16.71
N THR A 631 50.99 -15.11 -16.01
CA THR A 631 50.79 -13.78 -16.59
C THR A 631 51.91 -13.51 -17.60
N GLU A 632 51.55 -13.16 -18.82
CA GLU A 632 52.52 -12.91 -19.91
C GLU A 632 52.29 -11.50 -20.51
N LEU A 633 53.42 -10.82 -20.80
CA LEU A 633 53.43 -9.57 -21.57
C LEU A 633 54.42 -9.71 -22.72
N PHE A 634 53.95 -9.48 -23.94
CA PHE A 634 54.74 -9.46 -25.15
C PHE A 634 54.86 -8.03 -25.65
N SER A 635 56.09 -7.48 -25.61
CA SER A 635 56.45 -6.20 -26.21
C SER A 635 57.32 -6.45 -27.47
N GLU A 636 57.71 -5.42 -28.20
CA GLU A 636 58.47 -5.51 -29.42
C GLU A 636 59.77 -6.36 -29.26
N HIS A 637 60.43 -6.21 -28.12
CA HIS A 637 61.72 -6.86 -27.85
C HIS A 637 61.72 -7.65 -26.53
N LEU A 638 60.61 -7.65 -25.80
CA LEU A 638 60.54 -8.32 -24.49
C LEU A 638 59.39 -9.33 -24.41
N HIS A 639 59.70 -10.47 -23.84
CA HIS A 639 58.70 -11.41 -23.32
C HIS A 639 58.85 -11.46 -21.79
N ILE A 640 57.81 -11.03 -21.09
CA ILE A 640 57.76 -10.97 -19.62
C ILE A 640 56.79 -12.04 -19.16
N VAL A 641 57.23 -12.92 -18.27
CA VAL A 641 56.40 -13.88 -17.58
C VAL A 641 56.35 -13.48 -16.11
N SER A 642 55.15 -13.41 -15.53
CA SER A 642 54.96 -13.06 -14.14
C SER A 642 54.14 -14.09 -13.41
N ASN A 643 54.44 -14.26 -12.12
CA ASN A 643 53.64 -14.97 -11.15
C ASN A 643 53.65 -14.20 -9.83
N GLY A 644 52.48 -14.08 -9.25
CA GLY A 644 52.33 -13.33 -8.00
C GLY A 644 50.92 -13.31 -7.49
N TYR A 645 50.61 -12.28 -6.74
CA TYR A 645 49.27 -12.10 -6.26
C TYR A 645 48.97 -10.60 -6.04
N THR A 646 47.68 -10.29 -6.05
CA THR A 646 47.14 -9.00 -5.59
C THR A 646 46.13 -9.24 -4.45
N ASP A 647 46.38 -8.65 -3.30
CA ASP A 647 45.37 -8.60 -2.23
C ASP A 647 44.39 -7.45 -2.52
N LEU A 648 43.14 -7.80 -2.85
CA LEU A 648 42.09 -6.84 -3.19
C LEU A 648 41.58 -6.07 -1.97
N ASN A 649 41.81 -6.55 -0.74
CA ASN A 649 41.43 -5.87 0.50
C ASN A 649 42.38 -4.73 0.84
N THR A 650 43.69 -4.99 0.74
CA THR A 650 44.76 -4.02 1.06
C THR A 650 45.25 -3.24 -0.16
N GLN A 651 44.90 -3.68 -1.37
CA GLN A 651 45.40 -3.19 -2.64
C GLN A 651 46.93 -3.37 -2.76
N GLU A 652 47.46 -4.40 -2.16
CA GLU A 652 48.88 -4.74 -2.24
C GLU A 652 49.16 -5.74 -3.36
N LEU A 653 50.19 -5.45 -4.15
CA LEU A 653 50.69 -6.22 -5.26
C LEU A 653 52.01 -6.88 -4.90
N SER A 654 52.16 -8.12 -5.27
CA SER A 654 53.41 -8.87 -5.13
C SER A 654 53.65 -9.74 -6.34
N GLU A 655 54.45 -9.26 -7.29
CA GLU A 655 54.77 -9.95 -8.54
C GLU A 655 56.25 -10.31 -8.63
N ASN A 656 56.54 -11.50 -9.22
CA ASN A 656 57.89 -11.92 -9.60
C ASN A 656 57.92 -12.06 -11.12
N LEU A 657 58.64 -11.20 -11.78
CA LEU A 657 58.75 -11.13 -13.21
C LEU A 657 60.06 -11.80 -13.69
N LEU A 658 59.95 -12.50 -14.82
CA LEU A 658 61.12 -12.94 -15.62
C LEU A 658 61.05 -12.28 -16.97
N ILE A 659 62.00 -11.40 -17.24
CA ILE A 659 62.10 -10.66 -18.49
C ILE A 659 63.10 -11.37 -19.42
N ARG A 660 62.65 -11.72 -20.62
CA ARG A 660 63.45 -12.32 -21.70
C ARG A 660 63.54 -11.37 -22.87
N ASN A 661 64.71 -11.27 -23.47
CA ASN A 661 64.90 -10.55 -24.73
C ASN A 661 64.51 -11.45 -25.91
N THR A 662 63.56 -11.05 -26.74
CA THR A 662 63.12 -11.80 -27.92
C THR A 662 64.16 -11.76 -29.06
N LEU A 663 65.02 -10.75 -29.12
CA LEU A 663 66.11 -10.60 -30.07
C LEU A 663 67.31 -11.52 -29.74
N ASN A 664 67.49 -11.88 -28.45
CA ASN A 664 68.54 -12.76 -27.99
C ASN A 664 68.01 -13.83 -27.04
N PRO A 665 67.40 -14.88 -27.56
CA PRO A 665 66.80 -15.95 -26.75
C PRO A 665 67.81 -16.71 -25.85
N SER A 666 69.07 -16.63 -26.14
CA SER A 666 70.17 -17.27 -25.38
C SER A 666 70.56 -16.50 -24.13
N ALA A 667 70.16 -15.25 -24.01
CA ALA A 667 70.47 -14.40 -22.85
C ALA A 667 69.66 -14.88 -21.62
N LYS A 668 70.31 -14.86 -20.44
CA LYS A 668 69.63 -15.25 -19.20
C LYS A 668 68.45 -14.28 -18.88
N PRO A 669 67.29 -14.80 -18.46
CA PRO A 669 66.20 -13.96 -18.07
C PRO A 669 66.56 -13.06 -16.86
N ILE A 670 66.03 -11.83 -16.85
CA ILE A 670 66.21 -10.88 -15.74
C ILE A 670 65.08 -11.03 -14.75
N PRO A 671 65.35 -11.42 -13.50
CA PRO A 671 64.32 -11.54 -12.49
C PRO A 671 64.09 -10.17 -11.79
N ILE A 672 62.86 -9.70 -11.82
CA ILE A 672 62.40 -8.47 -11.18
C ILE A 672 61.29 -8.77 -10.17
N LYS A 673 61.28 -8.05 -9.08
CA LYS A 673 60.17 -8.04 -8.11
C LYS A 673 59.42 -6.73 -8.16
N ILE A 674 58.12 -6.80 -8.20
CA ILE A 674 57.22 -5.65 -8.03
C ILE A 674 56.47 -5.87 -6.73
N ARG A 675 56.48 -4.89 -5.83
CA ARG A 675 55.88 -4.94 -4.51
C ARG A 675 55.22 -3.60 -4.15
N GLY A 676 54.19 -3.69 -3.27
CA GLY A 676 53.57 -2.51 -2.67
C GLY A 676 52.21 -2.20 -3.24
N ASN A 677 51.72 -0.98 -3.08
CA ASN A 677 50.37 -0.63 -3.51
C ASN A 677 50.26 -0.65 -5.04
N VAL A 678 49.14 -1.20 -5.53
CA VAL A 678 48.83 -1.37 -6.98
C VAL A 678 48.95 -0.03 -7.74
N ALA A 679 48.56 1.09 -7.10
CA ALA A 679 48.59 2.41 -7.71
C ALA A 679 50.02 2.99 -7.79
N ASN A 680 50.95 2.57 -6.91
CA ASN A 680 52.30 3.07 -6.85
C ASN A 680 53.30 1.97 -6.40
N PRO A 681 53.54 0.98 -7.23
CA PRO A 681 54.36 -0.17 -6.87
C PRO A 681 55.84 0.16 -6.92
N SER A 682 56.64 -0.50 -6.08
CA SER A 682 58.10 -0.47 -6.11
C SER A 682 58.64 -1.60 -6.97
N VAL A 683 59.66 -1.30 -7.78
CA VAL A 683 60.31 -2.27 -8.67
C VAL A 683 61.76 -2.49 -8.20
N THR A 684 62.15 -3.73 -8.01
CA THR A 684 63.48 -4.11 -7.56
C THR A 684 64.01 -5.35 -8.32
N LEU A 685 65.33 -5.50 -8.47
CA LEU A 685 65.92 -6.73 -8.94
C LEU A 685 65.76 -7.84 -7.88
N ASP A 686 65.46 -9.08 -8.34
CA ASP A 686 65.44 -10.25 -7.45
C ASP A 686 66.88 -10.78 -7.20
N TYR A 687 67.60 -10.10 -6.32
CA TYR A 687 68.97 -10.48 -5.95
C TYR A 687 69.06 -11.92 -5.47
N ASN A 688 68.10 -12.43 -4.75
CA ASN A 688 68.08 -13.79 -4.25
C ASN A 688 68.02 -14.82 -5.37
N ARG A 689 67.28 -14.55 -6.42
CA ARG A 689 67.18 -15.44 -7.60
C ARG A 689 68.44 -15.40 -8.49
N ILE A 690 69.07 -14.21 -8.59
CA ILE A 690 70.31 -14.01 -9.31
C ILE A 690 71.48 -14.75 -8.60
N THR A 691 71.50 -14.74 -7.30
CA THR A 691 72.54 -15.31 -6.45
C THR A 691 72.20 -16.72 -5.90
N HIS A 692 71.14 -17.32 -6.36
CA HIS A 692 70.71 -18.63 -5.88
C HIS A 692 71.79 -19.69 -6.17
N GLY A 693 72.12 -20.51 -5.16
CA GLY A 693 73.14 -21.56 -5.25
C GLY A 693 74.58 -21.04 -5.11
N LEU A 694 74.82 -19.73 -4.98
CA LEU A 694 76.14 -19.16 -4.74
C LEU A 694 76.33 -18.89 -3.24
N ASN A 695 77.38 -19.44 -2.64
CA ASN A 695 77.68 -19.27 -1.21
C ASN A 695 78.72 -18.17 -0.95
N ASN A 696 79.57 -17.91 -1.93
CA ASN A 696 80.66 -16.94 -1.79
C ASN A 696 80.25 -15.50 -2.13
N PRO A 697 80.51 -14.49 -1.28
CA PRO A 697 80.16 -13.12 -1.51
C PRO A 697 80.75 -12.53 -2.82
N LYS A 698 81.99 -12.96 -3.20
CA LYS A 698 82.63 -12.52 -4.43
C LYS A 698 81.95 -13.10 -5.68
N GLU A 699 81.46 -14.34 -5.59
CA GLU A 699 80.71 -14.96 -6.68
C GLU A 699 79.35 -14.31 -6.82
N LYS A 700 78.68 -13.98 -5.73
CA LYS A 700 77.43 -13.24 -5.72
C LYS A 700 77.58 -11.88 -6.39
N GLN A 701 78.64 -11.14 -6.03
CA GLN A 701 78.95 -9.84 -6.64
C GLN A 701 79.27 -9.98 -8.15
N LYS A 702 80.05 -10.94 -8.52
CA LYS A 702 80.40 -11.19 -9.95
C LYS A 702 79.15 -11.58 -10.75
N ALA A 703 78.24 -12.42 -10.21
CA ALA A 703 77.01 -12.76 -10.87
C ALA A 703 76.06 -11.55 -11.06
N LEU A 704 76.03 -10.66 -10.07
CA LEU A 704 75.25 -9.39 -10.15
C LEU A 704 75.86 -8.46 -11.22
N GLU A 705 77.18 -8.26 -11.21
CA GLU A 705 77.89 -7.43 -12.19
C GLU A 705 77.77 -8.00 -13.63
N GLN A 706 77.85 -9.32 -13.77
CA GLN A 706 77.62 -9.99 -15.03
C GLN A 706 76.21 -9.81 -15.54
N THR A 707 75.18 -10.00 -14.68
CA THR A 707 73.79 -9.78 -15.03
C THR A 707 73.53 -8.34 -15.46
N LEU A 708 74.13 -7.35 -14.78
CA LEU A 708 74.03 -5.95 -15.14
C LEU A 708 74.75 -5.61 -16.46
N ARG A 709 75.93 -6.24 -16.75
CA ARG A 709 76.60 -6.10 -18.03
C ARG A 709 75.83 -6.74 -19.19
N GLU A 710 75.25 -7.91 -18.96
CA GLU A 710 74.41 -8.60 -19.97
C GLU A 710 73.15 -7.77 -20.28
N GLN A 711 72.55 -7.09 -19.29
CA GLN A 711 71.47 -6.09 -19.48
C GLN A 711 71.89 -4.98 -20.42
N TRP A 712 73.08 -4.41 -20.24
CA TRP A 712 73.60 -3.34 -21.09
C TRP A 712 73.77 -3.79 -22.55
N HIS A 713 74.28 -4.98 -22.77
CA HIS A 713 74.40 -5.55 -24.10
C HIS A 713 73.10 -5.94 -24.75
N TRP A 714 72.08 -6.18 -23.97
CA TRP A 714 70.76 -6.51 -24.48
C TRP A 714 70.14 -5.38 -25.28
N LEU A 715 70.37 -4.18 -24.86
CA LEU A 715 69.67 -2.97 -25.31
C LEU A 715 70.50 -2.14 -26.30
N ASN A 716 71.78 -2.49 -26.53
CA ASN A 716 72.65 -1.89 -27.51
C ASN A 716 73.32 -2.94 -28.39
N PRO A 717 72.57 -3.62 -29.24
CA PRO A 717 73.13 -4.67 -30.11
C PRO A 717 74.14 -4.15 -31.15
N GLU A 718 74.06 -2.86 -31.52
CA GLU A 718 74.94 -2.25 -32.52
C GLU A 718 76.39 -2.03 -32.04
N ARG A 719 76.66 -2.01 -30.74
CA ARG A 719 78.02 -1.90 -30.20
C ARG A 719 78.83 -3.18 -30.26
N LYS A 720 78.24 -4.35 -30.50
CA LYS A 720 78.91 -5.64 -30.70
C LYS A 720 79.73 -5.69 -31.99
N GLN A 721 79.48 -4.81 -32.97
CA GLN A 721 80.24 -4.76 -34.23
C GLN A 721 81.43 -3.83 -34.20
N ALA A 722 81.57 -2.99 -33.18
CA ALA A 722 82.68 -2.06 -33.06
C ALA A 722 83.87 -2.56 -32.23
N ASP A 723 83.70 -3.70 -31.50
CA ASP A 723 84.73 -4.31 -30.65
C ASP A 723 85.27 -5.68 -31.24
N LYS A 724 85.14 -5.93 -32.56
CA LYS A 724 85.77 -6.95 -33.25
C LYS A 724 86.81 -6.41 -34.21
#